data_be2eb4190ad793772a1783f38d64d844
#
_entry.id   be2eb4190ad793772a1783f38d64d844
#
_cell.length_a   1.000
_cell.length_b   1.000
_cell.length_c   1.000
_cell.angle_alpha   90.00
_cell.angle_beta   90.00
_cell.angle_gamma   90.00
#
_symmetry.space_group_name_H-M   'P 1'
#
loop_
_entity.id
_entity.type
_entity.pdbx_description
1 polymer ?
#
loop_
_entity_poly.entity_id
_entity_poly.type
_entity_poly.pdbx_seq_one_letter_code
_entity_poly.pdbx_strand_id
1 'polypeptide(L)'
;MAWFGGQSKDEKETARLLAQAKRLKAASRFQSRDDVRDWVIDLLVEVCDESDLCLSALVAQPLGNIVWRLLEREAFLFDDDLDWQADTLKEGAALREWMRDVITVLSREDHYLSIWRHAMKALLIGIVETLPVNALTDPEPDGTVPDIPVLHPSTPLYEMVDGLPLILTKIMGTLCAPDLQEAGLFKSFGMSVDRRLCLASGIPWMERRSSKRKVLLPIERPDMPLGELSSLYTDETLFEGFFALPVPIPIPSEIRFEHTHIVGGTGHGKTQLLQYLIMDDLHRALDSDLSLVVIDPDGTLIKTISQTDYFGEYLLGDRAIFIDPTDVDHPVGLNLFDVSHLEGADARTRETIENNTIELFEYFFDALLGSELTGKQTTLFRYLGLLLMKIPGGNIHTLRELMEDGRQFKPYMEKLEGSARTFFEQRFFAKDLQATKTQVLSRLWGVLSNRSLDRIFSAKRNSINFDAALQSGKIIFIHTSKEYLGEEGSHIFARLMVALLGQALIRRAAVAPDQRNPTYIYIDEAEGVVDQTLVRLLAQARKYKGAITIAHQHLDQLSAGARAGILANTSIKLAGGVSAKDASALAPEFRSKADFILSQKKDAGASHFALFAKNITPQGMTFAVPLGYAESCDRLNADDYTNLLTHSREEYGQSNDDVPLPVEVEEPITQAEQEVTPPAPQPDPVAPTPIESAPVPVYRKEGGGGARHSEIERMIKELGEASGFRVSLEETILDGAGRVDVILRRETLTICCEVSVTTTREHEYLNVKKCLEFGAGQVWLVASSERHRVGLERFISPRLSEPELKLLRFLIPAQLEDLMRDVSPAAPKGENVVKGYRVRSSVSGEREGRLNAMKNIIQ
;
A
#
# COMPACT_ATOMS: atom_id res chain seq x y z
N MET A 1 -66.91 -46.29 -2.95
CA MET A 1 -65.82 -47.24 -3.15
C MET A 1 -64.50 -46.47 -2.86
N ALA A 2 -63.99 -46.71 -1.70
CA ALA A 2 -62.68 -46.07 -1.31
C ALA A 2 -61.55 -46.90 -1.96
N TRP A 3 -60.85 -46.23 -2.87
CA TRP A 3 -59.61 -46.76 -3.45
C TRP A 3 -58.52 -46.70 -2.39
N PHE A 4 -58.19 -47.82 -1.80
CA PHE A 4 -56.98 -48.01 -1.00
C PHE A 4 -55.79 -47.93 -1.96
N GLY A 5 -55.14 -46.73 -2.06
CA GLY A 5 -53.84 -46.54 -2.67
C GLY A 5 -52.78 -47.17 -1.79
N GLY A 6 -52.48 -48.45 -1.99
CA GLY A 6 -51.35 -49.07 -1.34
C GLY A 6 -50.05 -48.48 -1.89
N GLN A 7 -49.18 -47.96 -1.02
CA GLN A 7 -47.84 -47.52 -1.40
C GLN A 7 -47.16 -48.51 -2.34
N SER A 8 -46.55 -48.02 -3.44
CA SER A 8 -45.79 -48.88 -4.36
C SER A 8 -44.64 -49.59 -3.63
N LYS A 9 -44.19 -50.69 -4.20
CA LYS A 9 -43.02 -51.44 -3.61
C LYS A 9 -41.82 -50.53 -3.47
N ASP A 10 -41.63 -49.62 -4.40
CA ASP A 10 -40.55 -48.65 -4.47
C ASP A 10 -40.70 -47.57 -3.38
N GLU A 11 -41.88 -47.05 -3.11
CA GLU A 11 -42.14 -46.14 -2.01
C GLU A 11 -41.88 -46.77 -0.64
N LYS A 12 -42.25 -48.03 -0.43
CA LYS A 12 -41.96 -48.74 0.82
C LYS A 12 -40.48 -48.98 1.02
N GLU A 13 -39.74 -49.28 -0.05
CA GLU A 13 -38.28 -49.41 -0.02
C GLU A 13 -37.60 -48.08 0.27
N THR A 14 -38.01 -47.03 -0.35
CA THR A 14 -37.51 -45.64 -0.13
C THR A 14 -37.73 -45.23 1.33
N ALA A 15 -38.92 -45.40 1.86
CA ALA A 15 -39.24 -45.11 3.28
C ALA A 15 -38.40 -45.92 4.26
N ARG A 16 -38.14 -47.22 3.96
CA ARG A 16 -37.30 -48.07 4.79
C ARG A 16 -35.83 -47.58 4.79
N LEU A 17 -35.31 -47.27 3.62
CA LEU A 17 -33.90 -46.77 3.49
C LEU A 17 -33.75 -45.43 4.18
N LEU A 18 -34.73 -44.52 4.03
CA LEU A 18 -34.72 -43.23 4.70
C LEU A 18 -34.72 -43.37 6.24
N ALA A 19 -35.62 -44.22 6.78
CA ALA A 19 -35.67 -44.45 8.22
C ALA A 19 -34.37 -45.06 8.78
N GLN A 20 -33.70 -45.92 7.99
CA GLN A 20 -32.42 -46.51 8.35
C GLN A 20 -31.29 -45.42 8.30
N ALA A 21 -31.25 -44.62 7.26
CA ALA A 21 -30.29 -43.53 7.11
C ALA A 21 -30.42 -42.49 8.25
N LYS A 22 -31.67 -42.08 8.58
CA LYS A 22 -31.92 -41.14 9.70
C LYS A 22 -31.50 -41.73 11.05
N ARG A 23 -31.70 -43.03 11.28
CA ARG A 23 -31.25 -43.68 12.50
C ARG A 23 -29.72 -43.66 12.62
N LEU A 24 -29.01 -43.98 11.54
CA LEU A 24 -27.54 -43.95 11.51
C LEU A 24 -27.00 -42.54 11.68
N LYS A 25 -27.63 -41.56 11.01
CA LYS A 25 -27.28 -40.14 11.16
C LYS A 25 -27.39 -39.66 12.60
N ALA A 26 -28.45 -40.02 13.31
CA ALA A 26 -28.61 -39.67 14.71
C ALA A 26 -27.50 -40.24 15.62
N ALA A 27 -26.73 -41.23 15.16
CA ALA A 27 -25.59 -41.81 15.85
C ALA A 27 -24.23 -41.34 15.28
N SER A 28 -24.25 -40.57 14.20
CA SER A 28 -23.05 -40.03 13.53
C SER A 28 -22.35 -39.00 14.39
N ARG A 29 -21.05 -38.81 14.19
CA ARG A 29 -20.29 -37.74 14.83
C ARG A 29 -20.62 -36.36 14.35
N PHE A 30 -21.11 -36.21 13.15
CA PHE A 30 -21.48 -34.90 12.54
C PHE A 30 -22.97 -34.64 12.76
N GLN A 31 -23.30 -33.97 13.86
CA GLN A 31 -24.70 -33.60 14.20
C GLN A 31 -25.02 -32.18 13.74
N SER A 32 -24.00 -31.34 13.59
CA SER A 32 -24.12 -29.94 13.19
C SER A 32 -23.04 -29.55 12.18
N ARG A 33 -23.21 -28.39 11.56
CA ARG A 33 -22.17 -27.80 10.71
C ARG A 33 -20.91 -27.44 11.51
N ASP A 34 -21.07 -27.14 12.79
CA ASP A 34 -19.93 -26.81 13.66
C ASP A 34 -19.08 -28.05 13.92
N ASP A 35 -19.67 -29.24 14.09
CA ASP A 35 -18.90 -30.49 14.24
C ASP A 35 -18.04 -30.77 13.00
N VAL A 36 -18.56 -30.50 11.83
CA VAL A 36 -17.82 -30.64 10.56
C VAL A 36 -16.69 -29.63 10.47
N ARG A 37 -16.97 -28.37 10.83
CA ARG A 37 -15.98 -27.29 10.81
C ARG A 37 -14.83 -27.59 11.76
N ASP A 38 -15.12 -27.92 13.01
CA ASP A 38 -14.12 -28.27 13.99
C ASP A 38 -13.25 -29.46 13.52
N TRP A 39 -13.87 -30.46 12.90
CA TRP A 39 -13.14 -31.60 12.35
C TRP A 39 -12.21 -31.22 11.17
N VAL A 40 -12.66 -30.30 10.28
CA VAL A 40 -11.84 -29.76 9.18
C VAL A 40 -10.67 -28.97 9.73
N ILE A 41 -10.91 -28.15 10.76
CA ILE A 41 -9.87 -27.38 11.43
C ILE A 41 -8.81 -28.31 12.05
N ASP A 42 -9.24 -29.34 12.77
CA ASP A 42 -8.34 -30.32 13.35
C ASP A 42 -7.46 -31.02 12.30
N LEU A 43 -8.02 -31.31 11.12
CA LEU A 43 -7.26 -31.87 10.00
C LEU A 43 -6.20 -30.90 9.48
N LEU A 44 -6.54 -29.63 9.30
CA LEU A 44 -5.58 -28.60 8.83
C LEU A 44 -4.47 -28.36 9.87
N VAL A 45 -4.82 -28.35 11.16
CA VAL A 45 -3.83 -28.22 12.24
C VAL A 45 -2.85 -29.41 12.23
N GLU A 46 -3.34 -30.64 12.06
CA GLU A 46 -2.45 -31.80 11.92
C GLU A 46 -1.54 -31.71 10.70
N VAL A 47 -2.03 -31.18 9.57
CA VAL A 47 -1.21 -30.96 8.38
C VAL A 47 -0.11 -29.94 8.65
N CYS A 48 -0.43 -28.84 9.33
CA CYS A 48 0.54 -27.82 9.71
C CYS A 48 1.60 -28.36 10.68
N ASP A 49 1.15 -29.13 11.70
CA ASP A 49 2.05 -29.71 12.69
C ASP A 49 3.03 -30.74 12.06
N GLU A 50 2.57 -31.56 11.10
CA GLU A 50 3.43 -32.52 10.40
C GLU A 50 4.37 -31.90 9.38
N SER A 51 3.95 -30.80 8.75
CA SER A 51 4.77 -30.06 7.77
C SER A 51 5.70 -29.04 8.44
N ASP A 52 5.60 -28.82 9.74
CA ASP A 52 6.27 -27.73 10.48
C ASP A 52 6.04 -26.36 9.83
N LEU A 53 4.84 -26.14 9.31
CA LEU A 53 4.43 -24.94 8.60
C LEU A 53 3.19 -24.32 9.26
N CYS A 54 3.12 -23.01 9.27
CA CYS A 54 1.94 -22.26 9.64
C CYS A 54 1.31 -21.67 8.37
N LEU A 55 0.05 -22.03 8.06
CA LEU A 55 -0.65 -21.48 6.92
C LEU A 55 -1.23 -20.12 7.28
N SER A 56 -1.00 -19.13 6.40
CA SER A 56 -1.70 -17.84 6.50
C SER A 56 -3.21 -18.01 6.29
N ALA A 57 -3.99 -17.07 6.83
CA ALA A 57 -5.44 -17.02 6.62
C ALA A 57 -5.81 -17.12 5.13
N LEU A 58 -5.03 -16.48 4.28
CA LEU A 58 -5.23 -16.43 2.83
C LEU A 58 -5.26 -17.82 2.17
N VAL A 59 -4.47 -18.77 2.67
CA VAL A 59 -4.39 -20.14 2.12
C VAL A 59 -5.16 -21.14 2.95
N ALA A 60 -5.17 -20.99 4.27
CA ALA A 60 -5.88 -21.89 5.19
C ALA A 60 -7.39 -21.91 4.92
N GLN A 61 -8.00 -20.73 4.72
CA GLN A 61 -9.43 -20.65 4.45
C GLN A 61 -9.85 -21.29 3.13
N PRO A 62 -9.23 -21.04 1.96
CA PRO A 62 -9.52 -21.74 0.72
C PRO A 62 -9.29 -23.26 0.81
N LEU A 63 -8.21 -23.70 1.45
CA LEU A 63 -7.96 -25.14 1.68
C LEU A 63 -9.04 -25.76 2.56
N GLY A 64 -9.42 -25.09 3.65
CA GLY A 64 -10.52 -25.52 4.52
C GLY A 64 -11.83 -25.63 3.75
N ASN A 65 -12.14 -24.69 2.89
CA ASN A 65 -13.32 -24.71 2.03
C ASN A 65 -13.30 -25.88 1.04
N ILE A 66 -12.13 -26.20 0.46
CA ILE A 66 -11.99 -27.37 -0.43
C ILE A 66 -12.27 -28.66 0.34
N VAL A 67 -11.66 -28.82 1.53
CA VAL A 67 -11.87 -29.98 2.40
C VAL A 67 -13.34 -30.11 2.81
N TRP A 68 -13.95 -28.99 3.22
CA TRP A 68 -15.38 -28.92 3.57
C TRP A 68 -16.24 -29.37 2.42
N ARG A 69 -16.07 -28.80 1.22
CA ARG A 69 -16.86 -29.14 0.01
C ARG A 69 -16.65 -30.58 -0.44
N LEU A 70 -15.43 -31.13 -0.25
CA LEU A 70 -15.17 -32.55 -0.50
C LEU A 70 -15.97 -33.42 0.47
N LEU A 71 -15.99 -33.06 1.75
CA LEU A 71 -16.72 -33.80 2.77
C LEU A 71 -18.24 -33.71 2.55
N GLU A 72 -18.77 -32.56 2.17
CA GLU A 72 -20.20 -32.36 1.82
C GLU A 72 -20.67 -33.25 0.67
N ARG A 73 -19.79 -33.57 -0.27
CA ARG A 73 -20.11 -34.47 -1.40
C ARG A 73 -20.05 -35.94 -1.06
N GLU A 74 -19.58 -36.26 0.13
CA GLU A 74 -19.50 -37.62 0.61
C GLU A 74 -20.76 -38.01 1.41
N ALA A 75 -21.02 -39.32 1.47
CA ALA A 75 -22.19 -39.83 2.17
C ALA A 75 -22.13 -39.72 3.70
N PHE A 76 -21.09 -39.10 4.27
CA PHE A 76 -20.99 -38.78 5.71
C PHE A 76 -21.97 -37.70 6.15
N LEU A 77 -22.24 -36.73 5.26
CA LEU A 77 -23.11 -35.60 5.52
C LEU A 77 -24.47 -35.87 4.89
N PHE A 78 -25.49 -35.87 5.71
CA PHE A 78 -26.84 -36.09 5.34
C PHE A 78 -27.70 -34.99 5.94
N ASP A 79 -28.29 -34.15 5.09
CA ASP A 79 -29.14 -33.06 5.52
C ASP A 79 -30.60 -33.54 5.61
N ASP A 80 -31.24 -33.41 6.77
CA ASP A 80 -32.62 -33.76 6.99
C ASP A 80 -33.61 -32.82 6.29
N ASP A 81 -33.16 -31.59 5.93
CA ASP A 81 -33.99 -30.56 5.30
C ASP A 81 -34.06 -30.69 3.77
N LEU A 82 -33.34 -31.64 3.18
CA LEU A 82 -33.55 -31.97 1.76
C LEU A 82 -34.94 -32.53 1.57
N ASP A 83 -35.78 -31.76 0.85
CA ASP A 83 -37.15 -32.11 0.54
C ASP A 83 -37.15 -33.29 -0.42
N TRP A 84 -37.35 -34.50 0.13
CA TRP A 84 -37.26 -35.79 -0.52
C TRP A 84 -38.45 -36.11 -1.43
N GLN A 85 -39.14 -35.09 -1.95
CA GLN A 85 -40.20 -35.27 -2.94
C GLN A 85 -39.57 -35.49 -4.32
N ALA A 86 -39.16 -36.72 -4.61
CA ALA A 86 -38.78 -37.13 -5.95
C ALA A 86 -40.03 -37.24 -6.83
N ASP A 87 -40.24 -36.25 -7.69
CA ASP A 87 -41.38 -36.21 -8.57
C ASP A 87 -41.29 -37.17 -9.78
N THR A 88 -40.13 -37.86 -9.98
CA THR A 88 -39.90 -38.78 -11.09
C THR A 88 -39.34 -40.14 -10.66
N LEU A 89 -39.64 -41.21 -11.38
CA LEU A 89 -39.12 -42.57 -11.17
C LEU A 89 -37.57 -42.66 -11.30
N LYS A 90 -36.98 -41.82 -12.15
CA LYS A 90 -35.52 -41.74 -12.30
C LYS A 90 -34.85 -41.13 -11.08
N GLU A 91 -35.43 -40.08 -10.54
CA GLU A 91 -34.96 -39.42 -9.32
C GLU A 91 -35.11 -40.36 -8.12
N GLY A 92 -36.19 -41.07 -8.02
CA GLY A 92 -36.39 -42.06 -6.96
C GLY A 92 -35.40 -43.23 -6.98
N ALA A 93 -34.93 -43.69 -8.13
CA ALA A 93 -33.91 -44.72 -8.24
C ALA A 93 -32.53 -44.20 -7.81
N ALA A 94 -32.15 -43.03 -8.26
CA ALA A 94 -30.89 -42.34 -7.87
C ALA A 94 -30.87 -42.05 -6.37
N LEU A 95 -32.02 -41.62 -5.82
CA LEU A 95 -32.17 -41.37 -4.40
C LEU A 95 -31.98 -42.66 -3.57
N ARG A 96 -32.55 -43.80 -3.99
CA ARG A 96 -32.36 -45.06 -3.30
C ARG A 96 -30.90 -45.56 -3.37
N GLU A 97 -30.21 -45.35 -4.48
CA GLU A 97 -28.82 -45.68 -4.63
C GLU A 97 -27.96 -44.83 -3.67
N TRP A 98 -28.18 -43.52 -3.66
CA TRP A 98 -27.51 -42.62 -2.75
C TRP A 98 -27.79 -42.97 -1.27
N MET A 99 -29.04 -43.25 -0.89
CA MET A 99 -29.34 -43.71 0.49
C MET A 99 -28.64 -45.01 0.88
N ARG A 100 -28.40 -45.92 -0.04
CA ARG A 100 -27.64 -47.13 0.18
C ARG A 100 -26.16 -46.79 0.43
N ASP A 101 -25.61 -45.84 -0.32
CA ASP A 101 -24.25 -45.35 -0.12
C ASP A 101 -24.14 -44.71 1.29
N VAL A 102 -25.08 -43.83 1.67
CA VAL A 102 -25.17 -43.24 3.00
C VAL A 102 -25.24 -44.31 4.09
N ILE A 103 -26.12 -45.30 3.97
CA ILE A 103 -26.24 -46.40 4.95
C ILE A 103 -24.96 -47.21 5.02
N THR A 104 -24.29 -47.46 3.91
CA THR A 104 -23.04 -48.18 3.84
C THR A 104 -21.92 -47.43 4.59
N VAL A 105 -21.78 -46.14 4.29
CA VAL A 105 -20.77 -45.30 4.91
C VAL A 105 -21.04 -45.11 6.41
N LEU A 106 -22.25 -44.66 6.78
CA LEU A 106 -22.60 -44.41 8.20
C LEU A 106 -22.63 -45.68 9.07
N SER A 107 -22.86 -46.83 8.49
CA SER A 107 -22.81 -48.11 9.25
C SER A 107 -21.39 -48.47 9.70
N ARG A 108 -20.36 -47.88 9.06
CA ARG A 108 -18.92 -48.03 9.37
C ARG A 108 -18.22 -46.67 9.31
N GLU A 109 -18.85 -45.65 9.85
CA GLU A 109 -18.42 -44.25 9.74
C GLU A 109 -16.95 -44.05 10.09
N ASP A 110 -16.49 -44.54 11.22
CA ASP A 110 -15.10 -44.40 11.68
C ASP A 110 -14.09 -45.01 10.70
N HIS A 111 -14.44 -46.13 10.09
CA HIS A 111 -13.57 -46.79 9.11
C HIS A 111 -13.44 -45.97 7.83
N TYR A 112 -14.58 -45.58 7.23
CA TYR A 112 -14.55 -44.80 5.99
C TYR A 112 -13.99 -43.40 6.20
N LEU A 113 -14.31 -42.77 7.31
CA LEU A 113 -13.78 -41.45 7.65
C LEU A 113 -12.26 -41.47 7.93
N SER A 114 -11.75 -42.59 8.50
CA SER A 114 -10.30 -42.79 8.65
C SER A 114 -9.59 -42.89 7.30
N ILE A 115 -10.14 -43.63 6.33
CA ILE A 115 -9.59 -43.75 4.98
C ILE A 115 -9.61 -42.38 4.32
N TRP A 116 -10.74 -41.67 4.37
CA TRP A 116 -10.93 -40.35 3.80
C TRP A 116 -9.94 -39.33 4.39
N ARG A 117 -9.83 -39.30 5.73
CA ARG A 117 -8.90 -38.42 6.44
C ARG A 117 -7.46 -38.66 6.04
N HIS A 118 -7.05 -39.95 5.94
CA HIS A 118 -5.68 -40.29 5.55
C HIS A 118 -5.35 -39.81 4.12
N ALA A 119 -6.26 -40.01 3.17
CA ALA A 119 -6.09 -39.56 1.79
C ALA A 119 -6.05 -38.03 1.70
N MET A 120 -6.93 -37.34 2.40
CA MET A 120 -6.95 -35.87 2.45
C MET A 120 -5.69 -35.29 3.09
N LYS A 121 -5.24 -35.89 4.21
CA LYS A 121 -4.03 -35.46 4.86
C LYS A 121 -2.80 -35.60 3.95
N ALA A 122 -2.63 -36.73 3.28
CA ALA A 122 -1.55 -36.93 2.34
C ALA A 122 -1.59 -35.93 1.16
N LEU A 123 -2.77 -35.61 0.66
CA LEU A 123 -2.97 -34.61 -0.38
C LEU A 123 -2.59 -33.22 0.10
N LEU A 124 -3.11 -32.81 1.27
CA LEU A 124 -2.85 -31.47 1.82
C LEU A 124 -1.38 -31.28 2.15
N ILE A 125 -0.71 -32.26 2.77
CA ILE A 125 0.73 -32.22 3.02
C ILE A 125 1.47 -32.04 1.68
N GLY A 126 1.12 -32.82 0.66
CA GLY A 126 1.75 -32.69 -0.67
C GLY A 126 1.53 -31.33 -1.36
N ILE A 127 0.46 -30.61 -1.03
CA ILE A 127 0.23 -29.22 -1.47
C ILE A 127 1.07 -28.27 -0.60
N VAL A 128 0.91 -28.34 0.72
CA VAL A 128 1.51 -27.40 1.69
C VAL A 128 3.04 -27.41 1.62
N GLU A 129 3.67 -28.57 1.50
CA GLU A 129 5.14 -28.69 1.35
C GLU A 129 5.72 -28.00 0.10
N THR A 130 4.88 -27.72 -0.89
CA THR A 130 5.31 -27.04 -2.12
C THR A 130 5.09 -25.54 -2.08
N LEU A 131 4.42 -25.05 -1.05
CA LEU A 131 4.18 -23.63 -0.87
C LEU A 131 5.43 -22.95 -0.29
N PRO A 132 5.82 -21.78 -0.81
CA PRO A 132 6.97 -21.05 -0.29
C PRO A 132 6.66 -20.53 1.13
N VAL A 133 7.42 -21.01 2.11
CA VAL A 133 7.23 -20.72 3.54
C VAL A 133 7.11 -19.23 3.84
N ASN A 134 7.96 -18.42 3.22
CA ASN A 134 8.02 -16.98 3.47
C ASN A 134 6.84 -16.18 2.92
N ALA A 135 6.02 -16.80 2.06
CA ALA A 135 4.89 -16.12 1.44
C ALA A 135 3.54 -16.51 2.04
N LEU A 136 3.51 -17.54 2.89
CA LEU A 136 2.29 -18.16 3.39
C LEU A 136 2.14 -18.11 4.92
N THR A 137 3.20 -17.75 5.63
CA THR A 137 3.14 -17.51 7.07
C THR A 137 2.68 -16.08 7.31
N ASP A 138 1.64 -15.91 8.10
CA ASP A 138 1.33 -14.61 8.65
C ASP A 138 2.56 -14.08 9.40
N PRO A 139 2.87 -12.77 9.31
CA PRO A 139 3.92 -12.21 10.12
C PRO A 139 3.56 -12.48 11.60
N GLU A 140 4.47 -13.05 12.30
CA GLU A 140 4.45 -13.57 13.65
C GLU A 140 3.14 -13.44 14.46
N PRO A 141 2.61 -14.53 15.04
CA PRO A 141 1.34 -14.53 15.76
C PRO A 141 1.36 -13.73 17.08
N ASP A 142 2.49 -13.14 17.45
CA ASP A 142 2.64 -12.32 18.65
C ASP A 142 2.26 -10.84 18.45
N GLY A 143 1.83 -10.46 17.23
CA GLY A 143 1.39 -9.10 16.93
C GLY A 143 2.53 -8.08 16.91
N THR A 144 3.78 -8.50 16.94
CA THR A 144 4.90 -7.61 16.68
C THR A 144 4.85 -7.23 15.21
N VAL A 145 4.37 -6.03 14.94
CA VAL A 145 4.54 -5.40 13.62
C VAL A 145 6.03 -5.35 13.38
N PRO A 146 6.57 -5.91 12.28
CA PRO A 146 7.97 -5.77 11.96
C PRO A 146 8.32 -4.27 12.01
N ASP A 147 9.37 -3.89 12.73
CA ASP A 147 9.84 -2.50 12.81
C ASP A 147 10.17 -1.89 11.43
N ILE A 148 10.15 -2.70 10.39
CA ILE A 148 10.53 -2.35 9.03
C ILE A 148 9.31 -2.45 8.13
N PRO A 149 8.88 -1.35 7.51
CA PRO A 149 7.77 -1.36 6.54
C PRO A 149 8.05 -2.32 5.39
N VAL A 150 7.08 -3.13 5.02
CA VAL A 150 7.18 -4.17 3.98
C VAL A 150 6.16 -3.89 2.89
N LEU A 151 6.58 -3.98 1.63
CA LEU A 151 5.68 -3.94 0.48
C LEU A 151 5.23 -5.37 0.15
N HIS A 152 3.95 -5.56 -0.07
CA HIS A 152 3.34 -6.87 -0.37
C HIS A 152 2.67 -6.90 -1.75
N PRO A 153 3.42 -6.89 -2.87
CA PRO A 153 2.82 -7.14 -4.18
C PRO A 153 2.25 -8.55 -4.24
N SER A 154 1.09 -8.70 -4.86
CA SER A 154 0.45 -10.01 -4.99
C SER A 154 0.78 -10.67 -6.33
N THR A 155 1.04 -11.98 -6.30
CA THR A 155 1.24 -12.84 -7.46
C THR A 155 0.31 -14.05 -7.39
N PRO A 156 -0.11 -14.64 -8.52
CA PRO A 156 -0.88 -15.87 -8.49
C PRO A 156 -0.10 -17.02 -7.84
N LEU A 157 -0.77 -17.78 -6.99
CA LEU A 157 -0.17 -18.90 -6.26
C LEU A 157 0.56 -19.89 -7.18
N TYR A 158 0.03 -20.15 -8.40
CA TYR A 158 0.65 -21.07 -9.36
C TYR A 158 2.06 -20.66 -9.80
N GLU A 159 2.43 -19.39 -9.70
CA GLU A 159 3.80 -18.93 -10.00
C GLU A 159 4.76 -19.15 -8.82
N MET A 160 4.25 -19.29 -7.62
CA MET A 160 5.03 -19.49 -6.40
C MET A 160 5.23 -20.97 -6.06
N VAL A 161 4.36 -21.84 -6.56
CA VAL A 161 4.38 -23.28 -6.30
C VAL A 161 5.48 -23.93 -7.13
N ASP A 162 6.41 -24.63 -6.47
CA ASP A 162 7.45 -25.37 -7.17
C ASP A 162 6.88 -26.65 -7.79
N GLY A 163 6.99 -26.76 -9.11
CA GLY A 163 6.57 -27.95 -9.85
C GLY A 163 5.05 -28.12 -9.95
N LEU A 164 4.29 -27.06 -10.21
CA LEU A 164 2.83 -27.10 -10.40
C LEU A 164 2.31 -28.27 -11.24
N PRO A 165 2.92 -28.64 -12.42
CA PRO A 165 2.47 -29.81 -13.19
C PRO A 165 2.48 -31.11 -12.40
N LEU A 166 3.49 -31.30 -11.56
CA LEU A 166 3.60 -32.49 -10.70
C LEU A 166 2.54 -32.49 -9.61
N ILE A 167 2.27 -31.34 -8.99
CA ILE A 167 1.27 -31.20 -7.93
C ILE A 167 -0.12 -31.48 -8.47
N LEU A 168 -0.49 -30.85 -9.59
CA LEU A 168 -1.76 -31.13 -10.24
C LEU A 168 -1.91 -32.62 -10.58
N THR A 169 -0.84 -33.27 -11.04
CA THR A 169 -0.84 -34.70 -11.32
C THR A 169 -1.04 -35.53 -10.04
N LYS A 170 -0.40 -35.15 -8.93
CA LYS A 170 -0.57 -35.81 -7.63
C LYS A 170 -1.98 -35.64 -7.09
N ILE A 171 -2.56 -34.42 -7.16
CA ILE A 171 -3.95 -34.17 -6.76
C ILE A 171 -4.91 -35.13 -7.47
N MET A 172 -4.79 -35.22 -8.79
CA MET A 172 -5.62 -36.11 -9.60
C MET A 172 -5.41 -37.59 -9.26
N GLY A 173 -4.14 -38.00 -9.09
CA GLY A 173 -3.79 -39.39 -8.78
C GLY A 173 -4.23 -39.81 -7.38
N THR A 174 -4.00 -38.98 -6.37
CA THR A 174 -4.29 -39.34 -4.95
C THR A 174 -5.78 -39.54 -4.73
N LEU A 175 -6.64 -38.62 -5.19
CA LEU A 175 -8.08 -38.70 -4.96
C LEU A 175 -8.79 -39.68 -5.93
N CYS A 176 -8.11 -40.21 -6.94
CA CYS A 176 -8.63 -41.20 -7.85
C CYS A 176 -7.96 -42.58 -7.65
N ALA A 177 -7.30 -42.81 -6.51
CA ALA A 177 -6.65 -44.04 -6.19
C ALA A 177 -7.64 -45.25 -6.15
N PRO A 178 -7.23 -46.44 -6.60
CA PRO A 178 -8.13 -47.61 -6.70
C PRO A 178 -8.81 -48.01 -5.39
N ASP A 179 -8.10 -47.94 -4.28
CA ASP A 179 -8.62 -48.22 -2.94
C ASP A 179 -9.72 -47.24 -2.50
N LEU A 180 -9.59 -45.95 -2.85
CA LEU A 180 -10.63 -44.95 -2.62
C LEU A 180 -11.84 -45.16 -3.53
N GLN A 181 -11.61 -45.61 -4.75
CA GLN A 181 -12.69 -45.97 -5.69
C GLN A 181 -13.46 -47.20 -5.24
N GLU A 182 -12.77 -48.22 -4.74
CA GLU A 182 -13.39 -49.43 -4.16
C GLU A 182 -14.19 -49.07 -2.88
N ALA A 183 -13.71 -48.17 -2.08
CA ALA A 183 -14.44 -47.64 -0.92
C ALA A 183 -15.64 -46.74 -1.33
N GLY A 184 -15.73 -46.35 -2.57
CA GLY A 184 -16.78 -45.48 -3.09
C GLY A 184 -16.64 -44.01 -2.67
N LEU A 185 -15.44 -43.61 -2.23
CA LEU A 185 -15.10 -42.24 -1.85
C LEU A 185 -14.66 -41.40 -3.05
N PHE A 186 -14.82 -40.07 -2.96
CA PHE A 186 -14.43 -39.10 -3.98
C PHE A 186 -15.04 -39.32 -5.39
N LYS A 187 -16.19 -40.01 -5.49
CA LYS A 187 -16.85 -40.29 -6.80
C LYS A 187 -17.13 -39.00 -7.58
N SER A 188 -17.72 -38.02 -6.94
CA SER A 188 -18.08 -36.75 -7.58
C SER A 188 -16.87 -35.96 -8.05
N PHE A 189 -15.83 -35.93 -7.22
CA PHE A 189 -14.57 -35.28 -7.59
C PHE A 189 -13.88 -36.02 -8.72
N GLY A 190 -13.77 -37.35 -8.64
CA GLY A 190 -13.20 -38.17 -9.70
C GLY A 190 -13.86 -37.96 -11.07
N MET A 191 -15.17 -37.78 -11.11
CA MET A 191 -15.88 -37.46 -12.34
C MET A 191 -15.54 -36.09 -12.92
N SER A 192 -15.35 -35.05 -12.06
CA SER A 192 -14.94 -33.74 -12.53
C SER A 192 -13.52 -33.76 -13.08
N VAL A 193 -12.59 -34.41 -12.37
CA VAL A 193 -11.20 -34.59 -12.81
C VAL A 193 -11.12 -35.35 -14.16
N ASP A 194 -11.86 -36.45 -14.30
CA ASP A 194 -11.90 -37.25 -15.51
C ASP A 194 -12.45 -36.46 -16.71
N ARG A 195 -13.42 -35.56 -16.47
CA ARG A 195 -13.93 -34.65 -17.50
C ARG A 195 -12.85 -33.66 -17.94
N ARG A 196 -12.08 -33.11 -17.02
CA ARG A 196 -10.99 -32.18 -17.32
C ARG A 196 -9.86 -32.90 -18.05
N LEU A 197 -9.51 -34.11 -17.64
CA LEU A 197 -8.50 -34.93 -18.34
C LEU A 197 -8.93 -35.25 -19.79
N CYS A 198 -10.19 -35.57 -20.00
CA CYS A 198 -10.76 -35.79 -21.34
C CYS A 198 -10.65 -34.51 -22.17
N LEU A 199 -11.06 -33.37 -21.64
CA LEU A 199 -10.97 -32.07 -22.31
C LEU A 199 -9.53 -31.74 -22.68
N ALA A 200 -8.61 -31.85 -21.73
CA ALA A 200 -7.18 -31.60 -21.94
C ALA A 200 -6.57 -32.52 -23.00
N SER A 201 -7.10 -33.72 -23.17
CA SER A 201 -6.64 -34.70 -24.13
C SER A 201 -7.37 -34.64 -25.49
N GLY A 202 -8.33 -33.70 -25.65
CA GLY A 202 -9.17 -33.62 -26.85
C GLY A 202 -10.06 -34.84 -27.06
N ILE A 203 -10.48 -35.51 -25.97
CA ILE A 203 -11.36 -36.67 -25.98
C ILE A 203 -12.77 -36.20 -25.65
N PRO A 204 -13.78 -36.35 -26.53
CA PRO A 204 -15.15 -36.06 -26.17
C PRO A 204 -15.59 -36.91 -24.98
N TRP A 205 -16.23 -36.31 -23.97
CA TRP A 205 -16.67 -37.00 -22.75
C TRP A 205 -17.49 -38.25 -23.00
N MET A 206 -18.36 -38.22 -23.99
CA MET A 206 -19.17 -39.37 -24.39
C MET A 206 -18.36 -40.54 -24.98
N GLU A 207 -17.18 -40.25 -25.51
CA GLU A 207 -16.29 -41.27 -26.13
C GLU A 207 -15.18 -41.74 -25.17
N ARG A 208 -15.16 -41.28 -23.96
CA ARG A 208 -14.11 -41.53 -22.96
C ARG A 208 -13.74 -43.02 -22.81
N ARG A 209 -14.71 -43.92 -22.83
CA ARG A 209 -14.48 -45.38 -22.68
C ARG A 209 -14.09 -46.08 -23.98
N SER A 210 -14.36 -45.50 -25.12
CA SER A 210 -14.11 -46.06 -26.45
C SER A 210 -12.90 -45.44 -27.14
N SER A 211 -12.41 -44.31 -26.71
CA SER A 211 -11.30 -43.59 -27.28
C SER A 211 -9.98 -44.36 -27.11
N LYS A 212 -9.20 -44.45 -28.17
CA LYS A 212 -7.82 -44.97 -28.17
C LYS A 212 -6.78 -43.86 -27.91
N ARG A 213 -7.21 -42.60 -27.77
CA ARG A 213 -6.29 -41.47 -27.50
C ARG A 213 -5.73 -41.61 -26.10
N LYS A 214 -4.46 -41.32 -25.94
CA LYS A 214 -3.80 -41.23 -24.63
C LYS A 214 -4.34 -40.05 -23.84
N VAL A 215 -4.68 -40.26 -22.59
CA VAL A 215 -4.99 -39.19 -21.65
C VAL A 215 -3.70 -38.45 -21.31
N LEU A 216 -3.71 -37.14 -21.44
CA LEU A 216 -2.57 -36.29 -21.15
C LEU A 216 -2.68 -35.76 -19.72
N LEU A 217 -1.68 -36.07 -18.93
CA LEU A 217 -1.55 -35.55 -17.54
C LEU A 217 -0.89 -34.17 -17.52
N PRO A 218 -1.09 -33.37 -16.46
CA PRO A 218 -0.43 -32.07 -16.33
C PRO A 218 1.10 -32.13 -16.51
N ILE A 219 1.76 -33.14 -15.95
CA ILE A 219 3.21 -33.34 -16.04
C ILE A 219 3.70 -33.55 -17.47
N GLU A 220 2.82 -33.96 -18.37
CA GLU A 220 3.15 -34.20 -19.79
C GLU A 220 3.03 -32.91 -20.63
N ARG A 221 2.79 -31.74 -20.00
CA ARG A 221 2.67 -30.43 -20.64
C ARG A 221 3.61 -29.39 -20.00
N PRO A 222 4.94 -29.66 -19.96
CA PRO A 222 5.90 -28.80 -19.26
C PRO A 222 6.05 -27.40 -19.88
N ASP A 223 5.72 -27.26 -21.17
CA ASP A 223 5.87 -26.00 -21.92
C ASP A 223 4.60 -25.12 -21.89
N MET A 224 3.51 -25.60 -21.30
CA MET A 224 2.28 -24.82 -21.19
C MET A 224 2.43 -23.71 -20.14
N PRO A 225 1.95 -22.47 -20.39
CA PRO A 225 1.92 -21.42 -19.38
C PRO A 225 1.19 -21.89 -18.11
N LEU A 226 1.75 -21.59 -16.93
CA LEU A 226 1.26 -22.13 -15.66
C LEU A 226 -0.21 -21.76 -15.37
N GLY A 227 -0.63 -20.53 -15.73
CA GLY A 227 -2.03 -20.11 -15.59
C GLY A 227 -2.97 -20.91 -16.49
N GLU A 228 -2.59 -21.14 -17.75
CA GLU A 228 -3.37 -21.98 -18.68
C GLU A 228 -3.40 -23.44 -18.22
N LEU A 229 -2.28 -23.94 -17.70
CA LEU A 229 -2.18 -25.30 -17.18
C LEU A 229 -3.12 -25.45 -15.96
N SER A 230 -3.08 -24.51 -15.03
CA SER A 230 -3.95 -24.48 -13.86
C SER A 230 -5.42 -24.53 -14.29
N SER A 231 -5.89 -23.58 -15.10
CA SER A 231 -7.27 -23.50 -15.55
C SER A 231 -7.70 -24.75 -16.32
N LEU A 232 -6.85 -25.26 -17.23
CA LEU A 232 -7.18 -26.43 -18.02
C LEU A 232 -7.55 -27.64 -17.16
N TYR A 233 -6.86 -27.83 -16.03
CA TYR A 233 -7.01 -29.03 -15.22
C TYR A 233 -7.83 -28.84 -13.94
N THR A 234 -8.01 -27.58 -13.46
CA THR A 234 -8.73 -27.32 -12.20
C THR A 234 -10.09 -26.66 -12.36
N ASP A 235 -10.40 -25.99 -13.48
CA ASP A 235 -11.71 -25.40 -13.71
C ASP A 235 -12.82 -26.44 -13.59
N GLU A 236 -14.00 -26.04 -13.12
CA GLU A 236 -15.12 -26.94 -12.82
C GLU A 236 -14.81 -28.05 -11.79
N THR A 237 -13.65 -27.98 -11.11
CA THR A 237 -13.32 -28.83 -9.97
C THR A 237 -13.40 -28.03 -8.66
N LEU A 238 -13.16 -28.68 -7.53
CA LEU A 238 -13.08 -27.98 -6.24
C LEU A 238 -11.82 -27.14 -6.06
N PHE A 239 -10.83 -27.33 -6.91
CA PHE A 239 -9.60 -26.54 -6.95
C PHE A 239 -9.68 -25.36 -7.92
N GLU A 240 -10.85 -25.10 -8.52
CA GLU A 240 -11.07 -23.94 -9.35
C GLU A 240 -10.70 -22.65 -8.61
N GLY A 241 -9.84 -21.85 -9.22
CA GLY A 241 -9.38 -20.60 -8.63
C GLY A 241 -8.35 -20.72 -7.51
N PHE A 242 -8.15 -21.90 -6.90
CA PHE A 242 -7.22 -22.05 -5.78
C PHE A 242 -5.78 -21.66 -6.14
N PHE A 243 -5.27 -22.17 -7.25
CA PHE A 243 -3.90 -21.85 -7.69
C PHE A 243 -3.78 -20.44 -8.30
N ALA A 244 -4.89 -19.79 -8.58
CA ALA A 244 -4.92 -18.40 -9.04
C ALA A 244 -5.09 -17.38 -7.91
N LEU A 245 -5.15 -17.83 -6.64
CA LEU A 245 -5.23 -16.94 -5.49
C LEU A 245 -4.09 -15.93 -5.51
N PRO A 246 -4.39 -14.63 -5.32
CA PRO A 246 -3.35 -13.61 -5.19
C PRO A 246 -2.64 -13.75 -3.84
N VAL A 247 -1.38 -14.14 -3.87
CA VAL A 247 -0.54 -14.31 -2.68
C VAL A 247 0.43 -13.16 -2.57
N PRO A 248 0.51 -12.45 -1.43
CA PRO A 248 1.45 -11.38 -1.23
C PRO A 248 2.88 -11.90 -1.11
N ILE A 249 3.81 -11.16 -1.75
CA ILE A 249 5.25 -11.38 -1.63
C ILE A 249 5.82 -10.26 -0.75
N PRO A 250 6.33 -10.55 0.43
CA PRO A 250 6.91 -9.51 1.28
C PRO A 250 8.23 -9.02 0.68
N ILE A 251 8.31 -7.74 0.35
CA ILE A 251 9.54 -7.06 -0.08
C ILE A 251 9.98 -6.13 1.05
N PRO A 252 11.01 -6.51 1.83
CA PRO A 252 11.52 -5.69 2.93
C PRO A 252 12.04 -4.34 2.47
N SER A 253 12.02 -3.35 3.35
CA SER A 253 12.51 -2.00 3.06
C SER A 253 14.00 -1.99 2.66
N GLU A 254 14.81 -2.90 3.18
CA GLU A 254 16.23 -3.04 2.80
C GLU A 254 16.39 -3.32 1.30
N ILE A 255 15.52 -4.15 0.73
CA ILE A 255 15.52 -4.42 -0.72
C ILE A 255 14.94 -3.23 -1.49
N ARG A 256 13.95 -2.52 -0.92
CA ARG A 256 13.41 -1.31 -1.53
C ARG A 256 14.44 -0.17 -1.58
N PHE A 257 15.33 -0.06 -0.60
CA PHE A 257 16.45 0.89 -0.64
C PHE A 257 17.48 0.55 -1.72
N GLU A 258 17.45 -0.65 -2.30
CA GLU A 258 18.20 -1.00 -3.51
C GLU A 258 17.49 -0.58 -4.81
N HIS A 259 16.50 0.28 -4.71
CA HIS A 259 15.78 1.00 -5.78
C HIS A 259 14.90 0.13 -6.67
N THR A 260 13.95 0.80 -7.32
CA THR A 260 12.96 0.18 -8.22
C THR A 260 13.04 0.80 -9.61
N HIS A 261 13.03 -0.04 -10.63
CA HIS A 261 12.98 0.34 -12.03
C HIS A 261 11.70 -0.16 -12.69
N ILE A 262 10.91 0.73 -13.24
CA ILE A 262 9.63 0.45 -13.90
C ILE A 262 9.73 0.82 -15.37
N VAL A 263 9.48 -0.15 -16.25
CA VAL A 263 9.33 0.09 -17.70
C VAL A 263 7.91 -0.27 -18.09
N GLY A 264 7.12 0.75 -18.46
CA GLY A 264 5.71 0.56 -18.78
C GLY A 264 5.30 1.27 -20.05
N GLY A 265 4.85 0.52 -21.05
CA GLY A 265 4.38 1.09 -22.31
C GLY A 265 3.16 1.98 -22.14
N THR A 266 2.94 2.88 -23.09
CA THR A 266 1.82 3.84 -23.07
C THR A 266 0.47 3.10 -22.92
N GLY A 267 -0.36 3.55 -21.97
CA GLY A 267 -1.69 2.98 -21.74
C GLY A 267 -1.71 1.63 -21.01
N HIS A 268 -0.57 1.04 -20.68
CA HIS A 268 -0.51 -0.23 -19.96
C HIS A 268 -0.86 -0.11 -18.46
N GLY A 269 -0.79 1.09 -17.89
CA GLY A 269 -1.13 1.32 -16.48
C GLY A 269 0.09 1.65 -15.59
N LYS A 270 1.17 2.19 -16.16
CA LYS A 270 2.34 2.69 -15.40
C LYS A 270 1.93 3.62 -14.25
N THR A 271 1.05 4.59 -14.52
CA THR A 271 0.54 5.52 -13.50
C THR A 271 -0.29 4.80 -12.43
N GLN A 272 -1.09 3.79 -12.81
CA GLN A 272 -1.84 2.96 -11.84
C GLN A 272 -0.90 2.15 -10.93
N LEU A 273 0.20 1.64 -11.49
CA LEU A 273 1.24 0.97 -10.71
C LEU A 273 1.90 1.95 -9.72
N LEU A 274 2.26 3.15 -10.16
CA LEU A 274 2.82 4.17 -9.26
C LEU A 274 1.83 4.57 -8.18
N GLN A 275 0.55 4.80 -8.53
CA GLN A 275 -0.52 5.07 -7.57
C GLN A 275 -0.60 3.95 -6.52
N TYR A 276 -0.64 2.71 -6.96
CA TYR A 276 -0.73 1.56 -6.06
C TYR A 276 0.44 1.51 -5.06
N LEU A 277 1.68 1.68 -5.54
CA LEU A 277 2.88 1.68 -4.69
C LEU A 277 2.92 2.86 -3.73
N ILE A 278 2.51 4.05 -4.18
CA ILE A 278 2.46 5.26 -3.37
C ILE A 278 1.37 5.15 -2.31
N MET A 279 0.19 4.62 -2.65
CA MET A 279 -0.90 4.42 -1.70
C MET A 279 -0.53 3.42 -0.59
N ASP A 280 0.22 2.37 -0.92
CA ASP A 280 0.75 1.44 0.07
C ASP A 280 1.75 2.16 1.02
N ASP A 281 2.63 3.01 0.51
CA ASP A 281 3.53 3.82 1.34
C ASP A 281 2.79 4.86 2.18
N LEU A 282 1.72 5.48 1.66
CA LEU A 282 0.88 6.39 2.42
C LEU A 282 0.16 5.66 3.56
N HIS A 283 -0.33 4.45 3.30
CA HIS A 283 -0.93 3.63 4.34
C HIS A 283 0.07 3.36 5.48
N ARG A 284 1.30 3.00 5.15
CA ARG A 284 2.38 2.81 6.13
C ARG A 284 2.82 4.11 6.80
N ALA A 285 2.71 5.25 6.11
CA ALA A 285 3.00 6.57 6.67
C ALA A 285 2.03 6.99 7.78
N LEU A 286 0.83 6.42 7.85
CA LEU A 286 -0.11 6.68 8.95
C LEU A 286 0.47 6.26 10.30
N ASP A 287 1.20 5.14 10.33
CA ASP A 287 1.74 4.55 11.55
C ASP A 287 3.25 4.75 11.72
N SER A 288 3.90 5.46 10.78
CA SER A 288 5.35 5.69 10.80
C SER A 288 5.73 7.08 10.29
N ASP A 289 6.93 7.52 10.67
CA ASP A 289 7.47 8.82 10.22
C ASP A 289 8.17 8.74 8.84
N LEU A 290 7.91 7.72 8.03
CA LEU A 290 8.51 7.63 6.69
C LEU A 290 8.20 8.87 5.85
N SER A 291 9.16 9.29 5.03
CA SER A 291 8.99 10.39 4.08
C SER A 291 8.70 9.86 2.69
N LEU A 292 7.86 10.57 1.96
CA LEU A 292 7.50 10.25 0.60
C LEU A 292 7.71 11.47 -0.30
N VAL A 293 8.27 11.25 -1.49
CA VAL A 293 8.42 12.31 -2.50
C VAL A 293 7.87 11.79 -3.82
N VAL A 294 7.03 12.59 -4.46
CA VAL A 294 6.43 12.27 -5.77
C VAL A 294 6.79 13.37 -6.76
N ILE A 295 7.49 13.03 -7.83
CA ILE A 295 7.83 13.93 -8.92
C ILE A 295 7.00 13.53 -10.13
N ASP A 296 6.11 14.44 -10.56
CA ASP A 296 5.12 14.19 -11.61
C ASP A 296 5.09 15.35 -12.61
N PRO A 297 5.45 15.11 -13.87
CA PRO A 297 5.44 16.15 -14.89
C PRO A 297 4.03 16.55 -15.36
N ASP A 298 3.06 15.63 -15.26
CA ASP A 298 1.69 15.85 -15.74
C ASP A 298 0.75 16.36 -14.64
N GLY A 299 1.14 16.22 -13.35
CA GLY A 299 0.36 16.63 -12.19
C GLY A 299 -0.86 15.76 -11.90
N THR A 300 -1.20 14.79 -12.75
CA THR A 300 -2.38 13.93 -12.59
C THR A 300 -2.20 12.91 -11.49
N LEU A 301 -1.01 12.34 -11.36
CA LEU A 301 -0.65 11.42 -10.29
C LEU A 301 -0.73 12.12 -8.93
N ILE A 302 -0.13 13.29 -8.79
CA ILE A 302 -0.17 14.13 -7.59
C ILE A 302 -1.61 14.47 -7.21
N LYS A 303 -2.39 14.95 -8.16
CA LYS A 303 -3.79 15.33 -7.93
C LYS A 303 -4.64 14.16 -7.46
N THR A 304 -4.49 12.99 -8.10
CA THR A 304 -5.25 11.81 -7.71
C THR A 304 -4.95 11.37 -6.29
N ILE A 305 -3.67 11.38 -5.91
CA ILE A 305 -3.22 10.93 -4.59
C ILE A 305 -3.54 11.96 -3.51
N SER A 306 -3.23 13.24 -3.73
CA SER A 306 -3.41 14.29 -2.71
C SER A 306 -4.88 14.58 -2.38
N GLN A 307 -5.82 14.19 -3.23
CA GLN A 307 -7.25 14.30 -2.97
C GLN A 307 -7.83 13.13 -2.19
N THR A 308 -7.05 12.11 -1.85
CA THR A 308 -7.53 11.01 -1.01
C THR A 308 -7.68 11.45 0.45
N ASP A 309 -8.54 10.79 1.19
CA ASP A 309 -8.82 11.05 2.60
C ASP A 309 -7.59 10.88 3.52
N TYR A 310 -6.52 10.24 3.04
CA TYR A 310 -5.22 10.18 3.74
C TYR A 310 -4.68 11.56 4.12
N PHE A 311 -5.05 12.62 3.40
CA PHE A 311 -4.63 13.99 3.65
C PHE A 311 -5.65 14.82 4.44
N GLY A 312 -6.61 14.16 5.10
CA GLY A 312 -7.51 14.81 6.06
C GLY A 312 -6.75 15.48 7.20
N GLU A 313 -7.42 16.43 7.88
CA GLU A 313 -6.85 17.37 8.84
C GLU A 313 -6.02 16.73 9.98
N TYR A 314 -6.27 15.48 10.34
CA TYR A 314 -5.58 14.79 11.45
C TYR A 314 -4.80 13.57 11.02
N LEU A 315 -4.65 13.35 9.72
CA LEU A 315 -3.88 12.25 9.16
C LEU A 315 -2.54 12.76 8.62
N LEU A 316 -2.39 12.78 7.31
CA LEU A 316 -1.13 13.15 6.66
C LEU A 316 -1.16 14.61 6.15
N GLY A 317 -2.25 15.35 6.31
CA GLY A 317 -2.41 16.71 5.80
C GLY A 317 -1.31 17.66 6.26
N ASP A 318 -1.00 17.69 7.56
CA ASP A 318 0.08 18.51 8.13
C ASP A 318 1.49 18.10 7.67
N ARG A 319 1.62 16.94 7.02
CA ARG A 319 2.89 16.45 6.49
C ARG A 319 3.07 16.78 5.00
N ALA A 320 2.01 17.23 4.32
CA ALA A 320 2.02 17.47 2.88
C ALA A 320 2.71 18.81 2.53
N ILE A 321 3.61 18.76 1.56
CA ILE A 321 4.28 19.92 0.97
C ILE A 321 4.04 19.89 -0.53
N PHE A 322 3.54 20.98 -1.10
CA PHE A 322 3.34 21.12 -2.53
C PHE A 322 4.35 22.09 -3.12
N ILE A 323 5.11 21.62 -4.12
CA ILE A 323 6.04 22.41 -4.90
C ILE A 323 5.49 22.45 -6.33
N ASP A 324 4.78 23.52 -6.66
CA ASP A 324 4.10 23.66 -7.94
C ASP A 324 4.46 25.01 -8.59
N PRO A 325 5.20 25.03 -9.70
CA PRO A 325 5.55 26.25 -10.41
C PRO A 325 4.34 26.93 -11.06
N THR A 326 3.18 26.27 -11.13
CA THR A 326 1.94 26.89 -11.64
C THR A 326 1.22 27.71 -10.57
N ASP A 327 1.58 27.55 -9.29
CA ASP A 327 1.10 28.41 -8.21
C ASP A 327 1.87 29.75 -8.22
N VAL A 328 1.36 30.68 -9.02
CA VAL A 328 2.00 31.97 -9.31
C VAL A 328 1.94 32.91 -8.12
N ASP A 329 0.90 32.78 -7.29
CA ASP A 329 0.64 33.69 -6.18
C ASP A 329 1.44 33.31 -4.91
N HIS A 330 1.79 32.03 -4.75
CA HIS A 330 2.54 31.52 -3.61
C HIS A 330 3.70 30.62 -4.06
N PRO A 331 4.67 31.16 -4.82
CA PRO A 331 5.77 30.35 -5.33
C PRO A 331 6.65 29.85 -4.18
N VAL A 332 7.09 28.62 -4.26
CA VAL A 332 8.09 28.06 -3.33
C VAL A 332 9.46 28.63 -3.70
N GLY A 333 10.10 29.35 -2.79
CA GLY A 333 11.41 29.91 -3.01
C GLY A 333 12.52 28.87 -2.85
N LEU A 334 13.38 28.78 -3.86
CA LEU A 334 14.55 27.88 -3.84
C LEU A 334 15.83 28.68 -4.16
N ASN A 335 16.78 28.59 -3.26
CA ASN A 335 18.10 29.17 -3.45
C ASN A 335 19.17 28.09 -3.35
N LEU A 336 19.83 27.83 -4.48
CA LEU A 336 20.91 26.83 -4.58
C LEU A 336 22.12 27.15 -3.71
N PHE A 337 22.29 28.41 -3.30
CA PHE A 337 23.45 28.91 -2.56
C PHE A 337 23.14 29.19 -1.09
N ASP A 338 21.94 28.87 -0.65
CA ASP A 338 21.54 29.10 0.73
C ASP A 338 22.27 28.14 1.69
N VAL A 339 23.16 28.75 2.48
CA VAL A 339 23.91 28.10 3.54
C VAL A 339 23.52 28.63 4.93
N SER A 340 22.37 29.30 5.06
CA SER A 340 21.91 29.89 6.31
C SER A 340 21.71 28.83 7.41
N HIS A 341 21.40 27.61 7.02
CA HIS A 341 21.29 26.47 7.93
C HIS A 341 22.63 25.99 8.54
N LEU A 342 23.78 26.57 8.10
CA LEU A 342 25.10 26.27 8.66
C LEU A 342 25.51 27.19 9.82
N GLU A 343 24.65 28.11 10.21
CA GLU A 343 24.94 28.99 11.35
C GLU A 343 25.02 28.13 12.63
N GLY A 344 26.21 28.07 13.23
CA GLY A 344 26.48 27.22 14.40
C GLY A 344 27.04 25.83 14.13
N ALA A 345 27.17 25.38 12.89
CA ALA A 345 27.80 24.09 12.55
C ALA A 345 29.32 24.11 12.85
N ASP A 346 29.86 22.95 13.26
CA ASP A 346 31.28 22.76 13.41
C ASP A 346 32.02 22.84 12.07
N ALA A 347 33.34 23.06 12.11
CA ALA A 347 34.17 23.30 10.93
C ALA A 347 34.11 22.14 9.91
N ARG A 348 34.10 20.89 10.39
CA ARG A 348 34.04 19.70 9.51
C ARG A 348 32.71 19.59 8.81
N THR A 349 31.62 19.75 9.53
CA THR A 349 30.26 19.76 8.98
C THR A 349 30.08 20.86 7.96
N ARG A 350 30.58 22.08 8.27
CA ARG A 350 30.53 23.21 7.35
C ARG A 350 31.30 22.94 6.06
N GLU A 351 32.52 22.44 6.12
CA GLU A 351 33.33 22.12 4.95
C GLU A 351 32.67 21.02 4.10
N THR A 352 32.09 20.00 4.73
CA THR A 352 31.38 18.92 4.05
C THR A 352 30.17 19.46 3.28
N ILE A 353 29.40 20.36 3.88
CA ILE A 353 28.21 20.93 3.27
C ILE A 353 28.58 21.94 2.17
N GLU A 354 29.62 22.76 2.38
CA GLU A 354 30.15 23.66 1.34
C GLU A 354 30.59 22.85 0.10
N ASN A 355 31.29 21.73 0.29
CA ASN A 355 31.67 20.84 -0.82
C ASN A 355 30.49 20.21 -1.53
N ASN A 356 29.50 19.73 -0.78
CA ASN A 356 28.27 19.15 -1.35
C ASN A 356 27.46 20.22 -2.14
N THR A 357 27.40 21.45 -1.64
CA THR A 357 26.74 22.57 -2.33
C THR A 357 27.45 22.92 -3.63
N ILE A 358 28.78 22.83 -3.67
CA ILE A 358 29.56 23.00 -4.90
C ILE A 358 29.23 21.89 -5.91
N GLU A 359 29.15 20.64 -5.47
CA GLU A 359 28.76 19.53 -6.35
C GLU A 359 27.35 19.70 -6.91
N LEU A 360 26.42 20.20 -6.09
CA LEU A 360 25.05 20.52 -6.55
C LEU A 360 25.09 21.59 -7.62
N PHE A 361 25.94 22.59 -7.43
CA PHE A 361 26.09 23.70 -8.34
C PHE A 361 26.68 23.27 -9.68
N GLU A 362 27.74 22.45 -9.64
CA GLU A 362 28.28 21.81 -10.84
C GLU A 362 27.20 21.00 -11.58
N TYR A 363 26.39 20.26 -10.86
CA TYR A 363 25.31 19.48 -11.41
C TYR A 363 24.20 20.34 -12.05
N PHE A 364 23.79 21.42 -11.38
CA PHE A 364 22.81 22.36 -11.94
C PHE A 364 23.27 22.90 -13.28
N PHE A 365 24.57 23.28 -13.39
CA PHE A 365 25.10 23.76 -14.64
C PHE A 365 25.27 22.70 -15.72
N ASP A 366 25.58 21.47 -15.36
CA ASP A 366 25.57 20.35 -16.28
C ASP A 366 24.17 20.15 -16.89
N ALA A 367 23.15 20.17 -16.03
CA ALA A 367 21.76 20.14 -16.46
C ALA A 367 21.36 21.32 -17.35
N LEU A 368 21.82 22.52 -16.99
CA LEU A 368 21.54 23.77 -17.73
C LEU A 368 22.26 23.85 -19.09
N LEU A 369 23.47 23.34 -19.17
CA LEU A 369 24.27 23.42 -20.42
C LEU A 369 23.95 22.29 -21.37
N GLY A 370 23.30 21.23 -20.93
CA GLY A 370 22.85 20.08 -21.75
C GLY A 370 24.01 19.25 -22.32
N SER A 371 25.21 19.37 -21.78
CA SER A 371 26.40 18.64 -22.18
C SER A 371 27.38 18.54 -21.01
N GLU A 372 28.23 17.50 -20.98
CA GLU A 372 29.29 17.39 -19.98
C GLU A 372 30.12 18.66 -19.87
N LEU A 373 30.34 19.15 -18.65
CA LEU A 373 31.13 20.35 -18.39
C LEU A 373 32.58 20.16 -18.80
N THR A 374 33.10 21.11 -19.52
CA THR A 374 34.53 21.17 -19.79
C THR A 374 35.33 21.49 -18.52
N GLY A 375 36.59 21.08 -18.43
CA GLY A 375 37.42 21.37 -17.25
C GLY A 375 37.50 22.86 -16.87
N LYS A 376 37.38 23.78 -17.86
CA LYS A 376 37.29 25.21 -17.58
C LYS A 376 35.99 25.64 -16.95
N GLN A 377 34.88 25.05 -17.37
CA GLN A 377 33.53 25.30 -16.82
C GLN A 377 33.42 24.75 -15.40
N THR A 378 33.87 23.50 -15.16
CA THR A 378 33.89 22.90 -13.82
C THR A 378 34.72 23.75 -12.84
N THR A 379 35.91 24.22 -13.25
CA THR A 379 36.73 25.10 -12.41
C THR A 379 36.02 26.43 -12.12
N LEU A 380 35.40 27.04 -13.12
CA LEU A 380 34.66 28.29 -12.96
C LEU A 380 33.52 28.13 -11.97
N PHE A 381 32.67 27.09 -12.15
CA PHE A 381 31.50 26.86 -11.31
C PHE A 381 31.85 26.55 -9.88
N ARG A 382 32.92 25.75 -9.64
CA ARG A 382 33.39 25.44 -8.31
C ARG A 382 33.76 26.71 -7.52
N TYR A 383 34.52 27.62 -8.11
CA TYR A 383 34.89 28.84 -7.43
C TYR A 383 33.75 29.86 -7.32
N LEU A 384 32.85 29.90 -8.28
CA LEU A 384 31.61 30.68 -8.19
C LEU A 384 30.69 30.18 -7.05
N GLY A 385 30.54 28.89 -6.89
CA GLY A 385 29.78 28.31 -5.78
C GLY A 385 30.34 28.76 -4.42
N LEU A 386 31.67 28.69 -4.26
CA LEU A 386 32.33 29.18 -3.05
C LEU A 386 32.09 30.67 -2.81
N LEU A 387 32.12 31.49 -3.87
CA LEU A 387 31.89 32.92 -3.74
C LEU A 387 30.45 33.23 -3.38
N LEU A 388 29.48 32.60 -4.08
CA LEU A 388 28.05 32.84 -3.87
C LEU A 388 27.61 32.52 -2.45
N MET A 389 28.13 31.46 -1.86
CA MET A 389 27.88 31.11 -0.44
C MET A 389 28.42 32.16 0.54
N LYS A 390 29.38 33.01 0.16
CA LYS A 390 29.92 34.12 1.00
C LYS A 390 29.19 35.43 0.79
N ILE A 391 28.31 35.54 -0.24
CA ILE A 391 27.53 36.73 -0.51
C ILE A 391 26.17 36.56 0.22
N PRO A 392 25.83 37.43 1.18
CA PRO A 392 24.54 37.33 1.90
C PRO A 392 23.37 37.42 0.93
N GLY A 393 22.49 36.39 0.96
CA GLY A 393 21.36 36.30 0.05
C GLY A 393 21.73 36.12 -1.42
N GLY A 394 22.95 35.66 -1.70
CA GLY A 394 23.40 35.32 -3.06
C GLY A 394 22.47 34.30 -3.70
N ASN A 395 21.96 34.60 -4.90
CA ASN A 395 21.01 33.79 -5.64
C ASN A 395 21.35 33.73 -7.14
N ILE A 396 20.44 33.22 -7.95
CA ILE A 396 20.64 33.08 -9.40
C ILE A 396 20.90 34.41 -10.10
N HIS A 397 20.30 35.53 -9.65
CA HIS A 397 20.57 36.87 -10.19
C HIS A 397 21.94 37.36 -9.80
N THR A 398 22.40 37.11 -8.56
CA THR A 398 23.79 37.40 -8.16
C THR A 398 24.79 36.66 -9.03
N LEU A 399 24.48 35.42 -9.40
CA LEU A 399 25.29 34.65 -10.34
C LEU A 399 25.31 35.31 -11.73
N ARG A 400 24.14 35.71 -12.24
CA ARG A 400 24.06 36.43 -13.52
C ARG A 400 24.93 37.69 -13.51
N GLU A 401 24.80 38.52 -12.48
CA GLU A 401 25.58 39.75 -12.33
C GLU A 401 27.10 39.48 -12.26
N LEU A 402 27.50 38.43 -11.57
CA LEU A 402 28.89 37.95 -11.52
C LEU A 402 29.39 37.56 -12.91
N MET A 403 28.57 36.98 -13.76
CA MET A 403 28.93 36.60 -15.12
C MET A 403 28.97 37.80 -16.06
N GLU A 404 28.14 38.80 -15.85
CA GLU A 404 28.09 40.03 -16.66
C GLU A 404 29.33 40.90 -16.42
N ASP A 405 29.57 41.33 -15.19
CA ASP A 405 30.76 42.15 -14.83
C ASP A 405 31.45 41.63 -13.56
N GLY A 406 30.71 41.37 -12.48
CA GLY A 406 31.24 40.83 -11.22
C GLY A 406 32.13 41.77 -10.40
N ARG A 407 32.51 42.96 -10.89
CA ARG A 407 33.41 43.83 -10.17
C ARG A 407 32.88 44.38 -8.86
N GLN A 408 31.57 44.54 -8.75
CA GLN A 408 30.89 44.94 -7.52
C GLN A 408 31.08 43.95 -6.35
N PHE A 409 31.38 42.70 -6.67
CA PHE A 409 31.56 41.64 -5.68
C PHE A 409 33.03 41.45 -5.21
N LYS A 410 33.94 42.31 -5.66
CA LYS A 410 35.36 42.26 -5.22
C LYS A 410 35.56 42.18 -3.70
N PRO A 411 34.77 42.92 -2.84
CA PRO A 411 34.93 42.83 -1.41
C PRO A 411 34.66 41.42 -0.86
N TYR A 412 33.84 40.63 -1.53
CA TYR A 412 33.57 39.24 -1.15
C TYR A 412 34.61 38.28 -1.73
N MET A 413 35.18 38.58 -2.93
CA MET A 413 36.26 37.81 -3.53
C MET A 413 37.55 37.90 -2.66
N GLU A 414 37.81 39.09 -2.07
CA GLU A 414 38.95 39.33 -1.17
C GLU A 414 38.83 38.54 0.17
N LYS A 415 37.62 38.16 0.56
CA LYS A 415 37.38 37.33 1.77
C LYS A 415 37.62 35.84 1.52
N LEU A 416 37.82 35.42 0.28
CA LEU A 416 38.16 34.05 -0.05
C LEU A 416 39.61 33.77 0.28
N GLU A 417 39.91 32.51 0.52
CA GLU A 417 41.29 32.07 0.88
C GLU A 417 41.86 31.12 -0.18
N GLY A 418 43.19 30.96 -0.15
CA GLY A 418 43.86 29.95 -0.94
C GLY A 418 43.69 30.08 -2.46
N SER A 419 43.43 28.97 -3.13
CA SER A 419 43.27 28.89 -4.58
C SER A 419 42.06 29.66 -5.10
N ALA A 420 40.99 29.75 -4.31
CA ALA A 420 39.79 30.48 -4.70
C ALA A 420 40.06 31.98 -4.85
N ARG A 421 40.74 32.57 -3.88
CA ARG A 421 41.18 33.97 -3.94
C ARG A 421 42.08 34.22 -5.15
N THR A 422 43.10 33.38 -5.36
CA THR A 422 44.01 33.50 -6.51
C THR A 422 43.26 33.41 -7.84
N PHE A 423 42.24 32.55 -7.96
CA PHE A 423 41.43 32.42 -9.14
C PHE A 423 40.68 33.74 -9.48
N PHE A 424 40.04 34.36 -8.49
CA PHE A 424 39.30 35.61 -8.71
C PHE A 424 40.24 36.81 -8.99
N GLU A 425 41.42 36.85 -8.36
CA GLU A 425 42.42 37.88 -8.61
C GLU A 425 43.08 37.80 -9.99
N GLN A 426 43.33 36.59 -10.52
CA GLN A 426 44.19 36.41 -11.70
C GLN A 426 43.44 35.87 -12.94
N ARG A 427 42.37 35.07 -12.75
CA ARG A 427 41.75 34.30 -13.84
C ARG A 427 40.33 34.72 -14.15
N PHE A 428 39.51 35.04 -13.17
CA PHE A 428 38.09 35.31 -13.37
C PHE A 428 37.77 36.44 -14.38
N PHE A 429 38.63 37.49 -14.37
CA PHE A 429 38.51 38.63 -15.28
C PHE A 429 39.36 38.50 -16.57
N ALA A 430 40.03 37.37 -16.75
CA ALA A 430 40.85 37.14 -17.91
C ALA A 430 40.02 36.89 -19.19
N LYS A 431 40.56 37.30 -20.36
CA LYS A 431 39.87 37.20 -21.64
C LYS A 431 39.53 35.77 -22.06
N ASP A 432 40.32 34.78 -21.57
CA ASP A 432 40.10 33.35 -21.93
C ASP A 432 38.88 32.74 -21.29
N LEU A 433 38.29 33.36 -20.26
CA LEU A 433 37.01 32.95 -19.66
C LEU A 433 35.81 33.69 -20.22
N GLN A 434 35.98 34.74 -21.02
CA GLN A 434 34.88 35.55 -21.49
C GLN A 434 33.89 34.73 -22.36
N ALA A 435 34.37 33.88 -23.25
CA ALA A 435 33.55 33.03 -24.08
C ALA A 435 32.71 32.05 -23.22
N THR A 436 33.32 31.48 -22.18
CA THR A 436 32.64 30.61 -21.23
C THR A 436 31.53 31.34 -20.46
N LYS A 437 31.83 32.55 -19.96
CA LYS A 437 30.84 33.39 -19.28
C LYS A 437 29.65 33.72 -20.20
N THR A 438 29.90 34.12 -21.46
CA THR A 438 28.84 34.42 -22.43
C THR A 438 27.96 33.21 -22.69
N GLN A 439 28.55 32.02 -22.83
CA GLN A 439 27.78 30.77 -23.01
C GLN A 439 26.87 30.46 -21.80
N VAL A 440 27.40 30.63 -20.60
CA VAL A 440 26.63 30.42 -19.37
C VAL A 440 25.51 31.45 -19.26
N LEU A 441 25.79 32.72 -19.51
CA LEU A 441 24.81 33.80 -19.50
C LEU A 441 23.65 33.52 -20.47
N SER A 442 23.96 33.10 -21.70
CA SER A 442 22.93 32.77 -22.69
C SER A 442 21.97 31.69 -22.20
N ARG A 443 22.48 30.66 -21.50
CA ARG A 443 21.67 29.59 -20.92
C ARG A 443 20.88 30.03 -19.69
N LEU A 444 21.51 30.82 -18.80
CA LEU A 444 20.82 31.42 -17.66
C LEU A 444 19.64 32.30 -18.12
N TRP A 445 19.81 33.13 -19.14
CA TRP A 445 18.73 33.92 -19.71
C TRP A 445 17.62 33.03 -20.28
N GLY A 446 17.95 31.88 -20.87
CA GLY A 446 16.97 30.90 -21.33
C GLY A 446 16.06 30.42 -20.19
N VAL A 447 16.61 30.06 -19.05
CA VAL A 447 15.85 29.61 -17.87
C VAL A 447 15.08 30.76 -17.22
N LEU A 448 15.75 31.90 -16.97
CA LEU A 448 15.15 33.07 -16.33
C LEU A 448 14.11 33.79 -17.22
N SER A 449 14.04 33.49 -18.51
CA SER A 449 12.95 33.97 -19.38
C SER A 449 11.59 33.36 -19.01
N ASN A 450 11.60 32.20 -18.33
CA ASN A 450 10.40 31.63 -17.73
C ASN A 450 10.14 32.31 -16.39
N ARG A 451 9.08 33.09 -16.28
CA ARG A 451 8.73 33.88 -15.09
C ARG A 451 8.58 33.07 -13.81
N SER A 452 8.10 31.84 -13.90
CA SER A 452 7.95 31.00 -12.71
C SER A 452 9.26 30.48 -12.19
N LEU A 453 10.16 30.03 -13.08
CA LEU A 453 11.50 29.64 -12.70
C LEU A 453 12.29 30.83 -12.15
N ASP A 454 12.11 32.01 -12.78
CA ASP A 454 12.73 33.23 -12.28
C ASP A 454 12.29 33.53 -10.85
N ARG A 455 10.99 33.52 -10.53
CA ARG A 455 10.49 33.73 -9.17
C ARG A 455 11.02 32.71 -8.18
N ILE A 456 10.95 31.42 -8.53
CA ILE A 456 11.41 30.33 -7.67
C ILE A 456 12.89 30.51 -7.30
N PHE A 457 13.76 30.82 -8.27
CA PHE A 457 15.20 30.92 -8.06
C PHE A 457 15.69 32.29 -7.62
N SER A 458 14.83 33.31 -7.60
CA SER A 458 15.14 34.65 -7.09
C SER A 458 15.17 34.71 -5.56
N ALA A 459 14.71 33.72 -4.87
CA ALA A 459 14.64 33.65 -3.43
C ALA A 459 16.01 33.84 -2.80
N LYS A 460 16.08 34.58 -1.70
CA LYS A 460 17.31 34.77 -0.88
C LYS A 460 17.59 33.58 0.02
N ARG A 461 16.54 32.81 0.38
CA ARG A 461 16.62 31.62 1.25
C ARG A 461 15.69 30.57 0.71
N ASN A 462 15.97 29.31 1.07
CA ASN A 462 15.04 28.23 0.76
C ASN A 462 13.78 28.33 1.65
N SER A 463 12.59 28.26 1.05
CA SER A 463 11.34 28.13 1.78
C SER A 463 11.21 26.76 2.46
N ILE A 464 11.88 25.75 1.92
CA ILE A 464 11.83 24.37 2.41
C ILE A 464 13.24 23.93 2.83
N ASN A 465 13.37 23.46 4.07
CA ASN A 465 14.55 22.74 4.50
C ASN A 465 14.35 21.24 4.21
N PHE A 466 14.88 20.76 3.07
CA PHE A 466 14.73 19.36 2.65
C PHE A 466 15.33 18.36 3.65
N ASP A 467 16.41 18.72 4.35
CA ASP A 467 17.02 17.84 5.35
C ASP A 467 16.05 17.58 6.50
N ALA A 468 15.47 18.65 7.04
CA ALA A 468 14.47 18.57 8.11
C ALA A 468 13.17 17.91 7.61
N ALA A 469 12.70 18.25 6.42
CA ALA A 469 11.48 17.70 5.84
C ALA A 469 11.58 16.18 5.66
N LEU A 470 12.67 15.68 5.08
CA LEU A 470 12.87 14.24 4.89
C LEU A 470 13.13 13.51 6.22
N GLN A 471 13.67 14.18 7.24
CA GLN A 471 13.91 13.57 8.54
C GLN A 471 12.66 13.56 9.44
N SER A 472 11.72 14.48 9.21
CA SER A 472 10.47 14.60 9.98
C SER A 472 9.27 13.89 9.33
N GLY A 473 9.48 13.10 8.29
CA GLY A 473 8.40 12.33 7.65
C GLY A 473 7.46 13.16 6.78
N LYS A 474 7.91 14.26 6.18
CA LYS A 474 7.07 15.04 5.26
C LYS A 474 6.81 14.29 3.96
N ILE A 475 5.67 14.59 3.35
CA ILE A 475 5.22 14.05 2.06
C ILE A 475 5.28 15.19 1.06
N ILE A 476 6.18 15.10 0.08
CA ILE A 476 6.51 16.20 -0.82
C ILE A 476 6.00 15.88 -2.21
N PHE A 477 5.09 16.68 -2.72
CA PHE A 477 4.57 16.62 -4.08
C PHE A 477 5.26 17.67 -4.93
N ILE A 478 5.94 17.24 -6.00
CA ILE A 478 6.69 18.09 -6.90
C ILE A 478 6.08 17.98 -8.29
N HIS A 479 5.30 18.99 -8.68
CA HIS A 479 4.76 19.11 -10.01
C HIS A 479 5.77 19.82 -10.89
N THR A 480 6.28 19.17 -11.93
CA THR A 480 7.26 19.76 -12.83
C THR A 480 6.65 20.32 -14.13
N SER A 481 5.37 20.29 -14.26
CA SER A 481 4.48 20.87 -15.27
C SER A 481 5.10 21.12 -16.66
N LYS A 482 5.10 20.11 -17.51
CA LYS A 482 5.55 20.25 -18.91
C LYS A 482 4.75 21.29 -19.70
N GLU A 483 3.44 21.36 -19.44
CA GLU A 483 2.56 22.31 -20.15
C GLU A 483 2.90 23.77 -19.84
N TYR A 484 3.31 24.04 -18.60
CA TYR A 484 3.55 25.41 -18.13
C TYR A 484 5.00 25.85 -18.27
N LEU A 485 5.96 24.98 -17.95
CA LEU A 485 7.39 25.26 -18.03
C LEU A 485 7.98 24.97 -19.41
N GLY A 486 7.26 24.27 -20.28
CA GLY A 486 7.82 23.64 -21.48
C GLY A 486 8.68 22.41 -21.12
N GLU A 487 9.02 21.61 -22.11
CA GLU A 487 9.74 20.35 -21.91
C GLU A 487 11.14 20.57 -21.27
N GLU A 488 11.90 21.50 -21.83
CA GLU A 488 13.26 21.83 -21.33
C GLU A 488 13.22 22.40 -19.89
N GLY A 489 12.31 23.33 -19.62
CA GLY A 489 12.12 23.93 -18.29
C GLY A 489 11.70 22.89 -17.23
N SER A 490 10.77 22.01 -17.61
CA SER A 490 10.33 20.90 -16.76
C SER A 490 11.49 19.96 -16.41
N HIS A 491 12.31 19.58 -17.39
CA HIS A 491 13.47 18.71 -17.16
C HIS A 491 14.53 19.37 -16.27
N ILE A 492 14.82 20.65 -16.48
CA ILE A 492 15.78 21.40 -15.65
C ILE A 492 15.27 21.47 -14.22
N PHE A 493 13.99 21.79 -14.02
CA PHE A 493 13.39 21.88 -12.70
C PHE A 493 13.37 20.53 -12.00
N ALA A 494 12.96 19.47 -12.69
CA ALA A 494 12.95 18.10 -12.15
C ALA A 494 14.35 17.61 -11.74
N ARG A 495 15.37 17.83 -12.58
CA ARG A 495 16.77 17.51 -12.26
C ARG A 495 17.27 18.24 -11.04
N LEU A 496 16.94 19.52 -10.91
CA LEU A 496 17.28 20.30 -9.73
C LEU A 496 16.64 19.71 -8.46
N MET A 497 15.35 19.38 -8.53
CA MET A 497 14.65 18.76 -7.41
C MET A 497 15.30 17.43 -6.98
N VAL A 498 15.62 16.58 -7.94
CA VAL A 498 16.34 15.31 -7.68
C VAL A 498 17.69 15.57 -7.03
N ALA A 499 18.39 16.60 -7.45
CA ALA A 499 19.70 16.94 -6.88
C ALA A 499 19.59 17.49 -5.44
N LEU A 500 18.63 18.37 -5.15
CA LEU A 500 18.37 18.87 -3.79
C LEU A 500 17.99 17.73 -2.84
N LEU A 501 17.08 16.84 -3.27
CA LEU A 501 16.69 15.65 -2.51
C LEU A 501 17.87 14.70 -2.30
N GLY A 502 18.67 14.49 -3.35
CA GLY A 502 19.88 13.67 -3.27
C GLY A 502 20.87 14.18 -2.26
N GLN A 503 21.08 15.48 -2.21
CA GLN A 503 21.97 16.10 -1.21
C GLN A 503 21.39 15.98 0.20
N ALA A 504 20.09 16.21 0.38
CA ALA A 504 19.43 16.03 1.67
C ALA A 504 19.60 14.60 2.18
N LEU A 505 19.52 13.59 1.29
CA LEU A 505 19.80 12.19 1.64
C LEU A 505 21.28 11.99 2.04
N ILE A 506 22.23 12.53 1.26
CA ILE A 506 23.67 12.34 1.53
C ILE A 506 24.08 13.04 2.84
N ARG A 507 23.50 14.20 3.16
CA ARG A 507 23.74 14.90 4.43
C ARG A 507 23.34 14.10 5.66
N ARG A 508 22.49 13.08 5.52
CA ARG A 508 22.22 12.09 6.58
C ARG A 508 23.45 11.28 7.00
N ALA A 509 24.59 11.45 6.34
CA ALA A 509 25.87 10.92 6.84
C ALA A 509 26.20 11.39 8.27
N ALA A 510 25.70 12.57 8.67
CA ALA A 510 25.81 13.11 10.02
C ALA A 510 24.79 12.51 11.02
N VAL A 511 23.80 11.77 10.55
CA VAL A 511 22.75 11.12 11.37
C VAL A 511 23.09 9.64 11.55
N ALA A 512 22.96 9.14 12.78
CA ALA A 512 23.20 7.72 13.06
C ALA A 512 22.28 6.81 12.20
N PRO A 513 22.77 5.66 11.70
CA PRO A 513 22.03 4.84 10.74
C PRO A 513 20.64 4.38 11.20
N ASP A 514 20.49 4.09 12.48
CA ASP A 514 19.22 3.71 13.12
C ASP A 514 18.22 4.87 13.20
N GLN A 515 18.72 6.10 13.34
CA GLN A 515 17.90 7.31 13.42
C GLN A 515 17.52 7.91 12.06
N ARG A 516 18.05 7.36 10.96
CA ARG A 516 17.70 7.83 9.61
C ARG A 516 16.29 7.45 9.26
N ASN A 517 15.49 8.43 8.91
CA ASN A 517 14.10 8.20 8.51
C ASN A 517 14.03 7.57 7.10
N PRO A 518 13.26 6.48 6.86
CA PRO A 518 13.02 5.95 5.52
C PRO A 518 12.44 7.01 4.59
N THR A 519 12.96 7.10 3.37
CA THR A 519 12.47 8.04 2.35
C THR A 519 12.25 7.32 1.04
N TYR A 520 11.03 7.40 0.50
CA TYR A 520 10.63 6.80 -0.77
C TYR A 520 10.39 7.89 -1.80
N ILE A 521 11.16 7.89 -2.88
CA ILE A 521 11.11 8.89 -3.95
C ILE A 521 10.59 8.22 -5.21
N TYR A 522 9.49 8.72 -5.75
CA TYR A 522 8.86 8.27 -6.99
C TYR A 522 9.04 9.30 -8.07
N ILE A 523 9.58 8.88 -9.22
CA ILE A 523 9.85 9.74 -10.37
C ILE A 523 9.10 9.16 -11.56
N ASP A 524 7.99 9.79 -11.95
CA ASP A 524 7.31 9.45 -13.19
C ASP A 524 7.96 10.18 -14.37
N GLU A 525 7.87 9.59 -15.56
CA GLU A 525 8.52 10.05 -16.79
C GLU A 525 9.99 10.43 -16.58
N ALA A 526 10.72 9.51 -15.93
CA ALA A 526 12.08 9.76 -15.47
C ALA A 526 13.11 10.01 -16.57
N GLU A 527 12.77 9.78 -17.85
CA GLU A 527 13.66 10.04 -19.00
C GLU A 527 14.19 11.47 -19.03
N GLY A 528 13.40 12.44 -18.55
CA GLY A 528 13.80 13.85 -18.45
C GLY A 528 14.86 14.13 -17.38
N VAL A 529 14.99 13.25 -16.38
CA VAL A 529 15.88 13.43 -15.23
C VAL A 529 17.01 12.41 -15.15
N VAL A 530 16.96 11.36 -15.97
CA VAL A 530 17.98 10.31 -15.96
C VAL A 530 19.26 10.79 -16.61
N ASP A 531 20.26 10.99 -15.75
CA ASP A 531 21.63 11.35 -16.13
C ASP A 531 22.65 10.63 -15.23
N GLN A 532 23.92 10.98 -15.36
CA GLN A 532 25.00 10.40 -14.55
C GLN A 532 24.87 10.72 -13.05
N THR A 533 24.20 11.80 -12.70
CA THR A 533 24.01 12.19 -11.30
C THR A 533 22.94 11.33 -10.62
N LEU A 534 21.83 11.11 -11.30
CA LEU A 534 20.83 10.17 -10.79
C LEU A 534 21.45 8.76 -10.63
N VAL A 535 22.26 8.30 -11.58
CA VAL A 535 22.97 7.02 -11.48
C VAL A 535 23.91 6.99 -10.28
N ARG A 536 24.66 8.08 -10.00
CA ARG A 536 25.49 8.21 -8.80
C ARG A 536 24.65 8.23 -7.51
N LEU A 537 23.51 8.91 -7.54
CA LEU A 537 22.60 8.96 -6.40
C LEU A 537 22.05 7.56 -6.09
N LEU A 538 21.64 6.79 -7.10
CA LEU A 538 21.22 5.39 -6.94
C LEU A 538 22.31 4.55 -6.25
N ALA A 539 23.58 4.73 -6.61
CA ALA A 539 24.67 4.00 -5.99
C ALA A 539 24.90 4.36 -4.51
N GLN A 540 24.41 5.51 -4.04
CA GLN A 540 24.70 6.04 -2.71
C GLN A 540 23.50 6.09 -1.76
N ALA A 541 22.29 6.35 -2.26
CA ALA A 541 21.09 6.65 -1.48
C ALA A 541 20.69 5.52 -0.52
N ARG A 542 20.95 4.25 -0.90
CA ARG A 542 20.67 3.08 -0.07
C ARG A 542 21.19 3.21 1.37
N LYS A 543 22.46 3.63 1.53
CA LYS A 543 23.07 3.75 2.87
C LYS A 543 22.40 4.81 3.75
N TYR A 544 21.64 5.70 3.15
CA TYR A 544 20.94 6.80 3.83
C TYR A 544 19.44 6.55 3.95
N LYS A 545 19.00 5.26 3.77
CA LYS A 545 17.59 4.84 3.76
C LYS A 545 16.74 5.60 2.73
N GLY A 546 17.33 5.90 1.58
CA GLY A 546 16.64 6.47 0.42
C GLY A 546 16.30 5.37 -0.59
N ALA A 547 15.02 5.17 -0.90
CA ALA A 547 14.51 4.29 -1.94
C ALA A 547 14.04 5.14 -3.13
N ILE A 548 14.55 4.88 -4.32
CA ILE A 548 14.19 5.64 -5.52
C ILE A 548 13.49 4.70 -6.50
N THR A 549 12.29 5.07 -6.91
CA THR A 549 11.50 4.40 -7.94
C THR A 549 11.54 5.24 -9.21
N ILE A 550 12.06 4.68 -10.27
CA ILE A 550 12.19 5.32 -11.58
C ILE A 550 11.24 4.67 -12.55
N ALA A 551 10.33 5.44 -13.14
CA ALA A 551 9.36 4.96 -14.11
C ALA A 551 9.50 5.70 -15.45
N HIS A 552 9.59 4.95 -16.56
CA HIS A 552 9.63 5.49 -17.92
C HIS A 552 9.00 4.52 -18.92
N GLN A 553 8.89 4.94 -20.19
CA GLN A 553 8.11 4.19 -21.17
C GLN A 553 8.96 3.16 -21.95
N HIS A 554 10.16 3.53 -22.37
CA HIS A 554 11.03 2.73 -23.24
C HIS A 554 12.49 2.82 -22.84
N LEU A 555 13.23 1.71 -22.93
CA LEU A 555 14.66 1.70 -22.63
C LEU A 555 15.49 2.60 -23.57
N ASP A 556 15.04 2.81 -24.80
CA ASP A 556 15.73 3.65 -25.77
C ASP A 556 15.67 5.15 -25.45
N GLN A 557 14.80 5.59 -24.53
CA GLN A 557 14.78 6.96 -24.00
C GLN A 557 16.05 7.27 -23.17
N LEU A 558 16.75 6.24 -22.71
CA LEU A 558 17.92 6.36 -21.87
C LEU A 558 19.20 6.22 -22.68
N SER A 559 20.21 7.03 -22.38
CA SER A 559 21.56 6.80 -22.90
C SER A 559 22.10 5.43 -22.50
N ALA A 560 22.99 4.85 -23.28
CA ALA A 560 23.56 3.53 -23.00
C ALA A 560 24.22 3.44 -21.60
N GLY A 561 24.92 4.50 -21.18
CA GLY A 561 25.55 4.57 -19.86
C GLY A 561 24.54 4.69 -18.72
N ALA A 562 23.52 5.51 -18.87
CA ALA A 562 22.46 5.68 -17.88
C ALA A 562 21.63 4.39 -17.75
N ARG A 563 21.26 3.75 -18.85
CA ARG A 563 20.56 2.46 -18.84
C ARG A 563 21.35 1.39 -18.10
N ALA A 564 22.63 1.22 -18.41
CA ALA A 564 23.48 0.26 -17.72
C ALA A 564 23.59 0.56 -16.22
N GLY A 565 23.73 1.84 -15.86
CA GLY A 565 23.79 2.30 -14.47
C GLY A 565 22.50 2.02 -13.70
N ILE A 566 21.31 2.27 -14.29
CA ILE A 566 20.01 1.99 -13.66
C ILE A 566 19.85 0.48 -13.46
N LEU A 567 20.06 -0.33 -14.50
CA LEU A 567 19.90 -1.77 -14.41
C LEU A 567 20.81 -2.41 -13.36
N ALA A 568 22.03 -1.86 -13.20
CA ALA A 568 22.97 -2.34 -12.20
C ALA A 568 22.64 -1.93 -10.76
N ASN A 569 21.99 -0.77 -10.57
CA ASN A 569 21.71 -0.19 -9.25
C ASN A 569 20.23 -0.36 -8.79
N THR A 570 19.42 -1.11 -9.52
CA THR A 570 18.02 -1.38 -9.12
C THR A 570 17.81 -2.87 -8.87
N SER A 571 17.35 -3.22 -7.69
CA SER A 571 17.10 -4.62 -7.30
C SER A 571 15.65 -5.05 -7.51
N ILE A 572 14.73 -4.11 -7.61
CA ILE A 572 13.33 -4.36 -7.96
C ILE A 572 13.11 -3.86 -9.37
N LYS A 573 12.56 -4.74 -10.22
CA LYS A 573 12.28 -4.43 -11.62
C LYS A 573 10.85 -4.81 -11.95
N LEU A 574 10.15 -3.90 -12.63
CA LEU A 574 8.78 -4.13 -13.12
C LEU A 574 8.72 -3.78 -14.60
N ALA A 575 8.07 -4.62 -15.38
CA ALA A 575 7.92 -4.40 -16.81
C ALA A 575 6.54 -4.86 -17.30
N GLY A 576 5.86 -4.04 -18.09
CA GLY A 576 4.56 -4.38 -18.66
C GLY A 576 4.23 -3.55 -19.90
N GLY A 577 3.57 -4.15 -20.90
CA GLY A 577 3.22 -3.47 -22.15
C GLY A 577 4.42 -2.98 -22.96
N VAL A 578 5.57 -3.61 -22.79
CA VAL A 578 6.83 -3.20 -23.43
C VAL A 578 6.97 -3.78 -24.85
N SER A 579 7.85 -3.19 -25.65
CA SER A 579 8.19 -3.69 -26.99
C SER A 579 8.94 -5.03 -26.90
N ALA A 580 8.92 -5.83 -28.00
CA ALA A 580 9.71 -7.07 -28.08
C ALA A 580 11.22 -6.80 -27.89
N LYS A 581 11.72 -5.65 -28.33
CA LYS A 581 13.11 -5.22 -28.13
C LYS A 581 13.42 -5.01 -26.64
N ASP A 582 12.56 -4.26 -25.93
CA ASP A 582 12.72 -4.02 -24.51
C ASP A 582 12.54 -5.29 -23.69
N ALA A 583 11.54 -6.13 -24.02
CA ALA A 583 11.35 -7.42 -23.40
C ALA A 583 12.59 -8.32 -23.51
N SER A 584 13.20 -8.36 -24.70
CA SER A 584 14.44 -9.14 -24.94
C SER A 584 15.63 -8.59 -24.14
N ALA A 585 15.72 -7.26 -24.01
CA ALA A 585 16.78 -6.63 -23.21
C ALA A 585 16.59 -6.83 -21.71
N LEU A 586 15.34 -6.87 -21.24
CA LEU A 586 14.98 -7.04 -19.83
C LEU A 586 14.94 -8.51 -19.38
N ALA A 587 14.72 -9.47 -20.29
CA ALA A 587 14.58 -10.89 -19.96
C ALA A 587 15.70 -11.45 -19.05
N PRO A 588 17.00 -11.15 -19.27
CA PRO A 588 18.07 -11.56 -18.36
C PRO A 588 17.95 -10.96 -16.96
N GLU A 589 17.49 -9.70 -16.87
CA GLU A 589 17.31 -8.98 -15.60
C GLU A 589 16.18 -9.56 -14.74
N PHE A 590 15.17 -10.14 -15.40
CA PHE A 590 14.04 -10.84 -14.76
C PHE A 590 14.30 -12.33 -14.55
N ARG A 591 15.44 -12.86 -15.00
CA ARG A 591 15.75 -14.29 -15.02
C ARG A 591 14.63 -15.11 -15.70
N SER A 592 13.99 -14.54 -16.72
CA SER A 592 12.82 -15.09 -17.41
C SER A 592 12.99 -15.00 -18.91
N LYS A 593 12.04 -15.59 -19.65
CA LYS A 593 12.00 -15.45 -21.11
C LYS A 593 11.32 -14.13 -21.50
N ALA A 594 11.68 -13.57 -22.66
CA ALA A 594 11.03 -12.38 -23.21
C ALA A 594 9.52 -12.55 -23.37
N ASP A 595 9.07 -13.75 -23.76
CA ASP A 595 7.65 -14.08 -23.94
C ASP A 595 6.85 -13.94 -22.62
N PHE A 596 7.47 -14.23 -21.48
CA PHE A 596 6.84 -14.00 -20.17
C PHE A 596 6.58 -12.52 -19.92
N ILE A 597 7.54 -11.64 -20.23
CA ILE A 597 7.36 -10.18 -20.09
C ILE A 597 6.30 -9.68 -21.08
N LEU A 598 6.28 -10.20 -22.30
CA LEU A 598 5.30 -9.86 -23.33
C LEU A 598 3.88 -10.38 -23.03
N SER A 599 3.76 -11.43 -22.23
CA SER A 599 2.48 -12.00 -21.83
C SER A 599 1.75 -11.13 -20.77
N GLN A 600 2.47 -10.21 -20.13
CA GLN A 600 1.89 -9.29 -19.15
C GLN A 600 0.99 -8.28 -19.84
N LYS A 601 -0.32 -8.42 -19.68
CA LYS A 601 -1.35 -7.65 -20.38
C LYS A 601 -2.26 -6.94 -19.39
N LYS A 602 -2.90 -5.92 -19.87
CA LYS A 602 -4.00 -5.25 -19.17
C LYS A 602 -5.31 -5.98 -19.48
N ASP A 603 -6.10 -6.28 -18.49
CA ASP A 603 -7.47 -6.79 -18.62
C ASP A 603 -8.49 -5.76 -18.10
N ALA A 604 -9.74 -6.17 -17.90
CA ALA A 604 -10.81 -5.27 -17.46
C ALA A 604 -10.68 -4.84 -15.98
N GLY A 605 -9.98 -5.58 -15.15
CA GLY A 605 -9.88 -5.36 -13.69
C GLY A 605 -8.49 -4.96 -13.22
N ALA A 606 -7.44 -5.35 -13.97
CA ALA A 606 -6.06 -5.15 -13.54
C ALA A 606 -5.10 -4.91 -14.71
N SER A 607 -3.97 -4.28 -14.41
CA SER A 607 -2.79 -4.29 -15.26
C SER A 607 -1.76 -5.24 -14.70
N HIS A 608 -1.27 -6.17 -15.53
CA HIS A 608 -0.26 -7.14 -15.12
C HIS A 608 1.13 -6.67 -15.52
N PHE A 609 2.06 -6.79 -14.57
CA PHE A 609 3.48 -6.48 -14.77
C PHE A 609 4.32 -7.71 -14.42
N ALA A 610 5.40 -7.94 -15.15
CA ALA A 610 6.47 -8.79 -14.68
C ALA A 610 7.14 -8.08 -13.50
N LEU A 611 7.28 -8.74 -12.36
CA LEU A 611 7.99 -8.28 -11.17
C LEU A 611 9.20 -9.18 -10.93
N PHE A 612 10.36 -8.61 -10.72
CA PHE A 612 11.52 -9.28 -10.19
C PHE A 612 12.08 -8.50 -9.00
N ALA A 613 12.23 -9.15 -7.86
CA ALA A 613 12.86 -8.58 -6.68
C ALA A 613 14.05 -9.46 -6.28
N LYS A 614 15.25 -8.89 -6.34
CA LYS A 614 16.50 -9.60 -6.06
C LYS A 614 16.50 -10.21 -4.67
N ASN A 615 16.90 -11.48 -4.58
CA ASN A 615 16.92 -12.28 -3.34
C ASN A 615 15.55 -12.58 -2.72
N ILE A 616 14.46 -12.13 -3.34
CA ILE A 616 13.07 -12.39 -2.91
C ILE A 616 12.39 -13.32 -3.89
N THR A 617 12.39 -12.96 -5.19
CA THR A 617 11.78 -13.81 -6.23
C THR A 617 12.85 -14.63 -6.94
N PRO A 618 12.62 -15.91 -7.24
CA PRO A 618 13.59 -16.75 -7.97
C PRO A 618 13.76 -16.30 -9.43
N GLN A 619 12.68 -15.81 -10.03
CA GLN A 619 12.56 -15.34 -11.41
C GLN A 619 11.52 -14.22 -11.48
N GLY A 620 11.26 -13.72 -12.68
CA GLY A 620 10.15 -12.80 -12.91
C GLY A 620 8.82 -13.47 -12.60
N MET A 621 7.96 -12.77 -11.84
CA MET A 621 6.63 -13.22 -11.44
C MET A 621 5.59 -12.21 -11.88
N THR A 622 4.35 -12.63 -12.08
CA THR A 622 3.25 -11.73 -12.45
C THR A 622 2.82 -10.92 -11.24
N PHE A 623 2.75 -9.61 -11.40
CA PHE A 623 2.18 -8.69 -10.42
C PHE A 623 0.94 -8.03 -11.00
N ALA A 624 -0.21 -8.26 -10.39
CA ALA A 624 -1.49 -7.67 -10.78
C ALA A 624 -1.75 -6.37 -10.02
N VAL A 625 -1.91 -5.27 -10.74
CA VAL A 625 -2.23 -3.95 -10.18
C VAL A 625 -3.70 -3.66 -10.46
N PRO A 626 -4.56 -3.56 -9.43
CA PRO A 626 -5.97 -3.22 -9.61
C PRO A 626 -6.12 -1.85 -10.30
N LEU A 627 -7.01 -1.77 -11.29
CA LEU A 627 -7.31 -0.50 -11.95
C LEU A 627 -8.21 0.36 -11.07
N GLY A 628 -7.92 1.66 -11.03
CA GLY A 628 -8.71 2.60 -10.26
C GLY A 628 -8.54 2.47 -8.74
N TYR A 629 -7.46 1.89 -8.25
CA TYR A 629 -7.26 1.68 -6.82
C TYR A 629 -7.26 3.01 -6.04
N ALA A 630 -6.45 3.98 -6.44
CA ALA A 630 -6.41 5.30 -5.81
C ALA A 630 -7.71 6.09 -6.05
N GLU A 631 -8.35 5.91 -7.19
CA GLU A 631 -9.62 6.54 -7.53
C GLU A 631 -10.80 5.98 -6.71
N SER A 632 -10.70 4.76 -6.21
CA SER A 632 -11.72 4.10 -5.38
C SER A 632 -11.62 4.45 -3.90
N CYS A 633 -10.53 5.08 -3.46
CA CYS A 633 -10.38 5.56 -2.10
C CYS A 633 -11.32 6.74 -1.81
N ASP A 634 -11.71 6.88 -0.56
CA ASP A 634 -12.48 8.03 -0.12
C ASP A 634 -11.72 9.34 -0.42
N ARG A 635 -12.46 10.39 -0.74
CA ARG A 635 -11.90 11.67 -1.20
C ARG A 635 -12.15 12.78 -0.22
N LEU A 636 -11.19 13.68 -0.10
CA LEU A 636 -11.40 14.98 0.55
C LEU A 636 -12.52 15.74 -0.16
N ASN A 637 -13.36 16.42 0.60
CA ASN A 637 -14.25 17.40 0.01
C ASN A 637 -13.46 18.62 -0.52
N ALA A 638 -14.12 19.50 -1.28
CA ALA A 638 -13.46 20.64 -1.92
C ALA A 638 -12.85 21.64 -0.90
N ASP A 639 -13.52 21.82 0.25
CA ASP A 639 -13.06 22.75 1.27
C ASP A 639 -11.83 22.20 1.99
N ASP A 640 -11.82 20.91 2.36
CA ASP A 640 -10.68 20.25 2.99
C ASP A 640 -9.46 20.23 2.07
N TYR A 641 -9.68 19.96 0.78
CA TYR A 641 -8.59 20.00 -0.18
C TYR A 641 -8.03 21.42 -0.35
N THR A 642 -8.89 22.44 -0.34
CA THR A 642 -8.46 23.83 -0.39
C THR A 642 -7.67 24.20 0.88
N ASN A 643 -8.12 23.76 2.06
CA ASN A 643 -7.41 23.96 3.33
C ASN A 643 -6.02 23.31 3.31
N LEU A 644 -5.92 22.08 2.78
CA LEU A 644 -4.65 21.37 2.61
C LEU A 644 -3.64 22.17 1.78
N LEU A 645 -4.08 22.70 0.64
CA LEU A 645 -3.23 23.53 -0.22
C LEU A 645 -2.88 24.86 0.46
N THR A 646 -3.82 25.48 1.15
CA THR A 646 -3.62 26.75 1.85
C THR A 646 -2.60 26.59 2.99
N HIS A 647 -2.71 25.51 3.77
CA HIS A 647 -1.73 25.21 4.81
C HIS A 647 -0.30 25.10 4.26
N SER A 648 -0.13 24.37 3.17
CA SER A 648 1.19 24.25 2.51
C SER A 648 1.71 25.59 1.97
N ARG A 649 0.81 26.42 1.43
CA ARG A 649 1.14 27.78 0.95
C ARG A 649 1.59 28.71 2.07
N GLU A 650 0.88 28.70 3.20
CA GLU A 650 1.20 29.51 4.36
C GLU A 650 2.55 29.13 4.99
N GLU A 651 2.89 27.84 5.00
CA GLU A 651 4.13 27.37 5.62
C GLU A 651 5.35 27.49 4.67
N TYR A 652 5.15 27.24 3.35
CA TYR A 652 6.26 27.10 2.40
C TYR A 652 6.20 28.07 1.22
N GLY A 653 5.08 28.75 0.98
CA GLY A 653 4.94 29.74 -0.09
C GLY A 653 5.57 31.06 0.27
N GLN A 654 6.02 31.82 -0.74
CA GLN A 654 6.43 33.21 -0.59
C GLN A 654 5.29 34.12 -1.04
N SER A 655 5.11 35.26 -0.32
CA SER A 655 4.23 36.31 -0.82
C SER A 655 4.86 36.96 -2.06
N ASN A 656 4.05 37.31 -3.06
CA ASN A 656 4.52 38.04 -4.23
C ASN A 656 5.19 39.39 -3.88
N ASP A 657 4.87 39.96 -2.70
CA ASP A 657 5.47 41.21 -2.22
C ASP A 657 6.94 41.03 -1.77
N ASP A 658 7.35 39.81 -1.43
CA ASP A 658 8.73 39.49 -1.04
C ASP A 658 9.65 39.13 -2.21
N VAL A 659 9.11 38.97 -3.41
CA VAL A 659 9.87 38.70 -4.61
C VAL A 659 10.31 40.04 -5.21
N PRO A 660 11.61 40.33 -5.34
CA PRO A 660 12.05 41.55 -5.99
C PRO A 660 11.57 41.56 -7.46
N LEU A 661 10.66 42.45 -7.75
CA LEU A 661 10.29 42.68 -9.15
C LEU A 661 11.56 43.10 -9.92
N PRO A 662 11.75 42.66 -11.19
CA PRO A 662 12.81 43.17 -12.03
C PRO A 662 12.68 44.69 -12.05
N VAL A 663 13.76 45.38 -11.75
CA VAL A 663 13.80 46.83 -11.82
C VAL A 663 13.48 47.22 -13.26
N GLU A 664 12.28 47.74 -13.50
CA GLU A 664 11.98 48.43 -14.74
C GLU A 664 12.99 49.52 -14.87
N VAL A 665 13.79 49.48 -15.92
CA VAL A 665 14.70 50.57 -16.29
C VAL A 665 13.83 51.75 -16.69
N GLU A 666 13.62 52.68 -15.78
CA GLU A 666 12.94 53.94 -16.09
C GLU A 666 13.73 54.63 -17.17
N GLU A 667 13.09 54.84 -18.35
CA GLU A 667 13.51 55.82 -19.30
C GLU A 667 13.35 57.22 -18.64
N PRO A 668 14.26 58.18 -18.88
CA PRO A 668 14.22 59.46 -18.19
C PRO A 668 13.02 60.28 -18.58
N ILE A 669 12.07 60.41 -17.65
CA ILE A 669 10.90 61.26 -17.80
C ILE A 669 11.31 62.74 -17.72
N THR A 670 11.08 63.45 -18.79
CA THR A 670 11.17 64.90 -18.87
C THR A 670 10.10 65.57 -17.97
N GLN A 671 10.51 66.49 -17.13
CA GLN A 671 9.68 67.20 -16.16
C GLN A 671 8.51 67.95 -16.83
N ALA A 672 7.28 67.77 -16.30
CA ALA A 672 6.18 68.70 -16.42
C ALA A 672 5.36 68.72 -15.15
N GLU A 673 5.33 69.85 -14.59
CA GLU A 673 4.46 70.60 -13.64
C GLU A 673 3.45 69.90 -12.76
N GLN A 674 3.54 70.23 -11.46
CA GLN A 674 2.65 69.92 -10.34
C GLN A 674 1.29 70.61 -10.44
N GLU A 675 0.22 69.94 -10.21
CA GLU A 675 -1.05 70.52 -9.74
C GLU A 675 -1.49 69.83 -8.43
N VAL A 676 -1.72 70.68 -7.42
CA VAL A 676 -2.09 70.31 -6.06
C VAL A 676 -3.60 70.27 -5.96
N THR A 677 -4.17 69.20 -5.45
CA THR A 677 -5.57 69.10 -5.05
C THR A 677 -5.69 68.59 -3.57
N PRO A 678 -6.63 69.13 -2.79
CA PRO A 678 -6.64 68.98 -1.35
C PRO A 678 -7.36 67.73 -0.85
N PRO A 679 -7.21 67.31 0.41
CA PRO A 679 -7.67 66.04 0.93
C PRO A 679 -9.16 65.99 1.28
N ALA A 680 -9.80 64.86 1.05
CA ALA A 680 -11.17 64.56 1.41
C ALA A 680 -11.31 64.03 2.85
N PRO A 681 -12.47 64.22 3.47
CA PRO A 681 -12.62 64.01 4.91
C PRO A 681 -12.92 62.55 5.33
N GLN A 682 -12.50 62.22 6.53
CA GLN A 682 -12.72 60.93 7.19
C GLN A 682 -14.20 60.74 7.62
N PRO A 683 -14.76 59.53 7.60
CA PRO A 683 -16.06 59.27 8.24
C PRO A 683 -15.93 58.83 9.69
N ASP A 684 -16.95 59.22 10.44
CA ASP A 684 -17.12 59.00 11.86
C ASP A 684 -17.40 57.55 12.28
N PRO A 685 -17.17 57.18 13.55
CA PRO A 685 -17.30 55.80 14.02
C PRO A 685 -18.75 55.37 14.23
N VAL A 686 -19.11 54.16 13.75
CA VAL A 686 -20.41 53.54 13.96
C VAL A 686 -20.43 52.75 15.27
N ALA A 687 -21.51 52.90 16.03
CA ALA A 687 -21.79 52.27 17.33
C ALA A 687 -22.14 50.76 17.15
N PRO A 688 -21.92 49.93 18.20
CA PRO A 688 -22.14 48.51 18.12
C PRO A 688 -23.62 48.11 18.20
N THR A 689 -24.06 47.26 17.30
CA THR A 689 -25.36 46.58 17.30
C THR A 689 -25.34 45.30 18.15
N PRO A 690 -26.48 44.88 18.73
CA PRO A 690 -26.55 43.85 19.76
C PRO A 690 -26.42 42.44 19.15
N ILE A 691 -25.81 41.54 19.92
CA ILE A 691 -25.61 40.13 19.60
C ILE A 691 -26.95 39.40 19.67
N GLU A 692 -27.44 38.95 18.55
CA GLU A 692 -28.52 37.96 18.45
C GLU A 692 -27.97 36.57 18.75
N SER A 693 -28.69 35.84 19.60
CA SER A 693 -28.35 34.46 19.99
C SER A 693 -28.36 33.52 18.79
N ALA A 694 -27.27 32.78 18.62
CA ALA A 694 -27.11 31.76 17.59
C ALA A 694 -28.11 30.60 17.76
N PRO A 695 -28.67 30.08 16.68
CA PRO A 695 -29.58 28.92 16.70
C PRO A 695 -28.80 27.63 16.99
N VAL A 696 -29.46 26.72 17.71
CA VAL A 696 -29.01 25.37 18.02
C VAL A 696 -28.65 24.62 16.73
N PRO A 697 -27.51 23.96 16.63
CA PRO A 697 -27.12 23.27 15.41
C PRO A 697 -27.98 22.01 15.16
N VAL A 698 -28.64 21.98 14.02
CA VAL A 698 -29.34 20.82 13.48
C VAL A 698 -28.27 19.89 12.90
N TYR A 699 -28.09 18.72 13.48
CA TYR A 699 -27.20 17.70 12.97
C TYR A 699 -27.59 17.25 11.56
N ARG A 700 -26.76 17.54 10.58
CA ARG A 700 -26.87 17.00 9.22
C ARG A 700 -26.29 15.59 9.17
N LYS A 701 -26.98 14.71 8.45
CA LYS A 701 -26.54 13.37 8.12
C LYS A 701 -25.25 13.46 7.29
N GLU A 702 -24.12 13.04 7.83
CA GLU A 702 -22.90 12.79 7.08
C GLU A 702 -22.62 11.29 6.99
N GLY A 703 -22.01 10.90 5.89
CA GLY A 703 -21.97 9.54 5.34
C GLY A 703 -21.17 8.54 6.18
N GLY A 704 -21.47 7.27 5.97
CA GLY A 704 -20.87 6.13 6.64
C GLY A 704 -19.36 6.12 6.51
N GLY A 705 -18.70 5.74 7.60
CA GLY A 705 -17.25 5.71 7.75
C GLY A 705 -16.55 4.82 6.71
N GLY A 706 -15.32 5.18 6.35
CA GLY A 706 -14.49 4.43 5.41
C GLY A 706 -14.12 3.01 5.91
N ALA A 707 -13.48 2.21 5.06
CA ALA A 707 -13.16 0.80 5.34
C ALA A 707 -12.48 0.56 6.69
N ARG A 708 -11.60 1.48 7.12
CA ARG A 708 -10.93 1.41 8.43
C ARG A 708 -11.86 1.65 9.61
N HIS A 709 -12.82 2.56 9.48
CA HIS A 709 -13.84 2.80 10.50
C HIS A 709 -14.68 1.54 10.72
N SER A 710 -15.19 0.96 9.63
CA SER A 710 -15.99 -0.27 9.71
C SER A 710 -15.21 -1.48 10.22
N GLU A 711 -13.91 -1.53 9.99
CA GLU A 711 -13.03 -2.56 10.53
C GLU A 711 -12.90 -2.45 12.05
N ILE A 712 -12.71 -1.24 12.57
CA ILE A 712 -12.61 -0.98 14.03
C ILE A 712 -13.96 -1.24 14.70
N GLU A 713 -15.07 -0.79 14.10
CA GLU A 713 -16.43 -1.11 14.61
C GLU A 713 -16.67 -2.62 14.71
N ARG A 714 -16.28 -3.37 13.68
CA ARG A 714 -16.38 -4.83 13.66
C ARG A 714 -15.53 -5.45 14.77
N MET A 715 -14.29 -4.97 14.95
CA MET A 715 -13.41 -5.44 16.01
C MET A 715 -14.03 -5.21 17.41
N ILE A 716 -14.57 -4.00 17.67
CA ILE A 716 -15.24 -3.67 18.93
C ILE A 716 -16.45 -4.59 19.13
N LYS A 717 -17.21 -4.85 18.08
CA LYS A 717 -18.36 -5.76 18.12
C LYS A 717 -17.95 -7.18 18.49
N GLU A 718 -16.99 -7.76 17.79
CA GLU A 718 -16.54 -9.14 18.00
C GLU A 718 -15.97 -9.32 19.43
N LEU A 719 -15.13 -8.39 19.88
CA LEU A 719 -14.59 -8.40 21.24
C LEU A 719 -15.67 -8.19 22.30
N GLY A 720 -16.64 -7.33 22.05
CA GLY A 720 -17.77 -7.07 22.94
C GLY A 720 -18.65 -8.31 23.09
N GLU A 721 -19.04 -8.95 21.99
CA GLU A 721 -19.84 -10.18 21.99
C GLU A 721 -19.08 -11.33 22.68
N ALA A 722 -17.79 -11.52 22.38
CA ALA A 722 -16.95 -12.50 23.04
C ALA A 722 -16.80 -12.26 24.56
N SER A 723 -16.89 -11.01 25.01
CA SER A 723 -16.85 -10.59 26.41
C SER A 723 -18.23 -10.59 27.09
N GLY A 724 -19.27 -11.08 26.40
CA GLY A 724 -20.63 -11.22 26.95
C GLY A 724 -21.44 -9.92 26.98
N PHE A 725 -21.10 -8.95 26.16
CA PHE A 725 -21.91 -7.74 25.95
C PHE A 725 -22.94 -7.96 24.83
N ARG A 726 -24.09 -7.35 24.98
CA ARG A 726 -25.01 -7.13 23.86
C ARG A 726 -24.52 -5.91 23.08
N VAL A 727 -24.23 -6.08 21.80
CA VAL A 727 -23.66 -5.05 20.95
C VAL A 727 -24.69 -4.51 19.96
N SER A 728 -24.75 -3.20 19.81
CA SER A 728 -25.54 -2.50 18.79
C SER A 728 -24.62 -1.59 18.00
N LEU A 729 -24.71 -1.65 16.66
CA LEU A 729 -24.00 -0.77 15.75
C LEU A 729 -24.87 0.40 15.33
N GLU A 730 -24.28 1.57 15.16
CA GLU A 730 -24.89 2.78 14.62
C GLU A 730 -26.25 3.10 15.27
N GLU A 731 -26.34 2.97 16.59
CA GLU A 731 -27.60 3.15 17.30
C GLU A 731 -27.90 4.63 17.51
N THR A 732 -29.14 5.00 17.20
CA THR A 732 -29.65 6.36 17.43
C THR A 732 -29.99 6.58 18.89
N ILE A 733 -29.48 7.65 19.50
CA ILE A 733 -29.69 8.03 20.88
C ILE A 733 -30.32 9.42 20.98
N LEU A 734 -30.74 9.84 22.21
CA LEU A 734 -31.28 11.18 22.50
C LEU A 734 -32.49 11.53 21.59
N ASP A 735 -33.46 10.61 21.49
CA ASP A 735 -34.69 10.76 20.70
C ASP A 735 -34.48 11.15 19.23
N GLY A 736 -33.36 10.66 18.64
CA GLY A 736 -33.02 10.91 17.24
C GLY A 736 -32.02 12.05 17.03
N ALA A 737 -31.57 12.72 18.09
CA ALA A 737 -30.66 13.86 18.02
C ALA A 737 -29.18 13.46 17.89
N GLY A 738 -28.84 12.15 18.10
CA GLY A 738 -27.47 11.68 17.99
C GLY A 738 -27.40 10.21 17.57
N ARG A 739 -26.26 9.77 17.05
CA ARG A 739 -25.94 8.40 16.67
C ARG A 739 -24.60 8.02 17.26
N VAL A 740 -24.45 6.79 17.71
CA VAL A 740 -23.22 6.22 18.28
C VAL A 740 -22.77 5.04 17.44
N ASP A 741 -21.49 4.97 17.13
CA ASP A 741 -20.94 3.92 16.25
C ASP A 741 -21.15 2.53 16.85
N VAL A 742 -20.74 2.29 18.09
CA VAL A 742 -20.95 1.02 18.77
C VAL A 742 -21.39 1.22 20.22
N ILE A 743 -22.46 0.52 20.62
CA ILE A 743 -22.89 0.52 22.03
C ILE A 743 -22.81 -0.90 22.58
N LEU A 744 -22.10 -1.06 23.70
CA LEU A 744 -21.93 -2.29 24.44
C LEU A 744 -22.78 -2.23 25.72
N ARG A 745 -23.69 -3.19 25.92
CA ARG A 745 -24.56 -3.26 27.10
C ARG A 745 -24.44 -4.58 27.80
N ARG A 746 -24.24 -4.52 29.11
CA ARG A 746 -24.25 -5.70 29.96
C ARG A 746 -24.77 -5.33 31.36
N GLU A 747 -25.85 -5.94 31.79
CA GLU A 747 -26.54 -5.61 33.04
C GLU A 747 -26.82 -4.09 33.19
N THR A 748 -26.15 -3.42 34.11
CA THR A 748 -26.26 -1.97 34.33
C THR A 748 -25.18 -1.14 33.64
N LEU A 749 -24.18 -1.80 33.02
CA LEU A 749 -23.06 -1.13 32.34
C LEU A 749 -23.40 -0.88 30.87
N THR A 750 -23.35 0.39 30.48
CA THR A 750 -23.44 0.84 29.08
C THR A 750 -22.16 1.55 28.72
N ILE A 751 -21.48 1.08 27.67
CA ILE A 751 -20.27 1.69 27.11
C ILE A 751 -20.61 2.20 25.71
N CYS A 752 -20.43 3.46 25.45
CA CYS A 752 -20.54 4.06 24.12
C CYS A 752 -19.14 4.15 23.50
N CYS A 753 -18.96 3.58 22.32
CA CYS A 753 -17.72 3.60 21.58
C CYS A 753 -17.90 4.47 20.33
N GLU A 754 -17.06 5.47 20.17
CA GLU A 754 -16.94 6.30 18.96
C GLU A 754 -15.62 5.98 18.30
N VAL A 755 -15.63 5.78 16.99
CA VAL A 755 -14.47 5.40 16.20
C VAL A 755 -13.99 6.60 15.40
N SER A 756 -12.81 7.10 15.73
CA SER A 756 -12.24 8.27 15.09
C SER A 756 -11.15 7.85 14.10
N VAL A 757 -11.41 8.00 12.81
CA VAL A 757 -10.45 7.73 11.74
C VAL A 757 -10.13 9.00 10.95
N THR A 758 -11.17 9.71 10.50
CA THR A 758 -11.06 10.89 9.61
C THR A 758 -11.85 12.10 10.13
N THR A 759 -12.48 11.99 11.29
CA THR A 759 -13.34 13.01 11.88
C THR A 759 -12.54 14.12 12.56
N THR A 760 -13.03 15.37 12.54
CA THR A 760 -12.35 16.50 13.19
C THR A 760 -12.40 16.41 14.72
N ARG A 761 -11.42 17.00 15.42
CA ARG A 761 -11.35 16.98 16.91
C ARG A 761 -12.57 17.63 17.54
N GLU A 762 -13.09 18.67 16.91
CA GLU A 762 -14.33 19.36 17.30
C GLU A 762 -15.52 18.41 17.19
N HIS A 763 -15.62 17.65 16.12
CA HIS A 763 -16.68 16.68 15.90
C HIS A 763 -16.61 15.55 16.93
N GLU A 764 -15.40 15.03 17.17
CA GLU A 764 -15.18 13.99 18.20
C GLU A 764 -15.45 14.50 19.61
N TYR A 765 -15.15 15.75 19.90
CA TYR A 765 -15.57 16.37 21.16
C TYR A 765 -17.10 16.38 21.29
N LEU A 766 -17.82 16.72 20.22
CA LEU A 766 -19.29 16.70 20.21
C LEU A 766 -19.83 15.26 20.33
N ASN A 767 -19.19 14.28 19.69
CA ASN A 767 -19.52 12.87 19.81
C ASN A 767 -19.36 12.37 21.26
N VAL A 768 -18.25 12.71 21.90
CA VAL A 768 -18.03 12.38 23.32
C VAL A 768 -19.08 13.03 24.20
N LYS A 769 -19.39 14.31 23.99
CA LYS A 769 -20.43 15.03 24.75
C LYS A 769 -21.81 14.39 24.59
N LYS A 770 -22.18 14.02 23.39
CA LYS A 770 -23.41 13.30 23.06
C LYS A 770 -23.51 11.98 23.83
N CYS A 771 -22.44 11.20 23.91
CA CYS A 771 -22.39 9.93 24.65
C CYS A 771 -22.51 10.15 26.16
N LEU A 772 -21.90 11.20 26.70
CA LEU A 772 -22.00 11.56 28.11
C LEU A 772 -23.40 12.05 28.46
N GLU A 773 -24.04 12.87 27.64
CA GLU A 773 -25.44 13.32 27.76
C GLU A 773 -26.44 12.15 27.69
N PHE A 774 -26.17 11.15 26.92
CA PHE A 774 -26.95 9.88 26.88
C PHE A 774 -26.90 9.11 28.19
N GLY A 775 -25.91 9.40 29.07
CA GLY A 775 -25.74 8.74 30.35
C GLY A 775 -24.94 7.44 30.25
N ALA A 776 -24.01 7.37 29.33
CA ALA A 776 -23.08 6.24 29.22
C ALA A 776 -22.28 6.06 30.52
N GLY A 777 -22.19 4.83 31.00
CA GLY A 777 -21.34 4.47 32.13
C GLY A 777 -19.85 4.60 31.83
N GLN A 778 -19.45 4.42 30.57
CA GLN A 778 -18.12 4.74 30.02
C GLN A 778 -18.27 5.20 28.57
N VAL A 779 -17.35 6.02 28.12
CA VAL A 779 -17.21 6.44 26.73
C VAL A 779 -15.81 6.04 26.26
N TRP A 780 -15.73 5.28 25.17
CA TRP A 780 -14.49 4.88 24.56
C TRP A 780 -14.33 5.58 23.22
N LEU A 781 -13.33 6.45 23.11
CA LEU A 781 -12.96 7.10 21.87
C LEU A 781 -11.78 6.34 21.28
N VAL A 782 -12.03 5.58 20.22
CA VAL A 782 -11.06 4.68 19.59
C VAL A 782 -10.46 5.36 18.36
N ALA A 783 -9.24 5.82 18.48
CA ALA A 783 -8.50 6.47 17.40
C ALA A 783 -7.80 5.44 16.51
N SER A 784 -7.63 5.75 15.24
CA SER A 784 -6.97 4.88 14.24
C SER A 784 -5.48 4.64 14.53
N SER A 785 -4.80 5.52 15.28
CA SER A 785 -3.38 5.44 15.61
C SER A 785 -3.06 6.13 16.93
N GLU A 786 -1.89 5.84 17.51
CA GLU A 786 -1.41 6.44 18.76
C GLU A 786 -1.24 7.96 18.66
N ARG A 787 -0.73 8.44 17.52
CA ARG A 787 -0.59 9.88 17.26
C ARG A 787 -1.94 10.59 17.23
N HIS A 788 -2.92 9.98 16.57
CA HIS A 788 -4.29 10.49 16.53
C HIS A 788 -4.91 10.48 17.92
N ARG A 789 -4.77 9.41 18.68
CA ARG A 789 -5.21 9.29 20.08
C ARG A 789 -4.67 10.42 20.96
N VAL A 790 -3.36 10.68 20.90
CA VAL A 790 -2.70 11.76 21.65
C VAL A 790 -3.22 13.14 21.23
N GLY A 791 -3.47 13.32 19.91
CA GLY A 791 -4.05 14.55 19.38
C GLY A 791 -5.46 14.83 19.91
N LEU A 792 -6.33 13.81 19.92
CA LEU A 792 -7.68 13.88 20.48
C LEU A 792 -7.65 14.12 21.98
N GLU A 793 -6.84 13.39 22.72
CA GLU A 793 -6.68 13.54 24.17
C GLU A 793 -6.25 14.97 24.55
N ARG A 794 -5.25 15.51 23.86
CA ARG A 794 -4.76 16.87 24.08
C ARG A 794 -5.82 17.95 23.79
N PHE A 795 -6.69 17.70 22.81
CA PHE A 795 -7.74 18.64 22.43
C PHE A 795 -8.99 18.53 23.32
N ILE A 796 -9.45 17.30 23.62
CA ILE A 796 -10.72 17.04 24.30
C ILE A 796 -10.58 17.20 25.82
N SER A 797 -9.50 16.69 26.43
CA SER A 797 -9.36 16.65 27.90
C SER A 797 -9.47 18.03 28.58
N PRO A 798 -8.89 19.12 28.05
CA PRO A 798 -9.03 20.44 28.68
C PRO A 798 -10.45 21.03 28.59
N ARG A 799 -11.32 20.43 27.76
CA ARG A 799 -12.69 20.93 27.50
C ARG A 799 -13.78 20.18 28.26
N LEU A 800 -13.39 19.13 29.00
CA LEU A 800 -14.27 18.30 29.83
C LEU A 800 -14.03 18.57 31.31
N SER A 801 -15.06 18.39 32.13
CA SER A 801 -14.95 18.45 33.58
C SER A 801 -14.29 17.18 34.15
N GLU A 802 -13.72 17.25 35.35
CA GLU A 802 -13.10 16.09 36.02
C GLU A 802 -14.02 14.85 36.12
N PRO A 803 -15.35 14.97 36.41
CA PRO A 803 -16.24 13.81 36.38
C PRO A 803 -16.39 13.20 34.99
N GLU A 804 -16.48 14.02 33.95
CA GLU A 804 -16.63 13.56 32.57
C GLU A 804 -15.37 12.84 32.08
N LEU A 805 -14.20 13.39 32.43
CA LEU A 805 -12.90 12.75 32.09
C LEU A 805 -12.73 11.37 32.71
N LYS A 806 -13.31 11.11 33.87
CA LYS A 806 -13.25 9.78 34.51
C LYS A 806 -14.03 8.72 33.76
N LEU A 807 -15.03 9.11 32.98
CA LEU A 807 -15.85 8.22 32.17
C LEU A 807 -15.26 8.00 30.77
N LEU A 808 -14.35 8.85 30.31
CA LEU A 808 -13.76 8.79 28.98
C LEU A 808 -12.46 8.01 28.97
N ARG A 809 -12.31 7.17 27.92
CA ARG A 809 -11.07 6.44 27.61
C ARG A 809 -10.65 6.77 26.17
N PHE A 810 -9.41 7.19 25.99
CA PHE A 810 -8.78 7.35 24.67
C PHE A 810 -8.00 6.09 24.34
N LEU A 811 -8.36 5.41 23.28
CA LEU A 811 -7.85 4.08 22.93
C LEU A 811 -7.35 4.02 21.49
N ILE A 812 -6.51 3.03 21.23
CA ILE A 812 -6.22 2.53 19.89
C ILE A 812 -6.72 1.09 19.77
N PRO A 813 -6.93 0.55 18.57
CA PRO A 813 -7.43 -0.83 18.38
C PRO A 813 -6.65 -1.89 19.15
N ALA A 814 -5.33 -1.78 19.22
CA ALA A 814 -4.46 -2.71 19.97
C ALA A 814 -4.74 -2.78 21.49
N GLN A 815 -5.39 -1.76 22.07
CA GLN A 815 -5.69 -1.69 23.52
C GLN A 815 -7.10 -2.22 23.87
N LEU A 816 -7.93 -2.48 22.85
CA LEU A 816 -9.33 -2.89 23.07
C LEU A 816 -9.44 -4.25 23.76
N GLU A 817 -8.62 -5.21 23.38
CA GLU A 817 -8.66 -6.56 23.93
C GLU A 817 -8.31 -6.59 25.42
N ASP A 818 -7.26 -5.88 25.81
CA ASP A 818 -6.87 -5.79 27.23
C ASP A 818 -7.94 -5.08 28.06
N LEU A 819 -8.49 -3.99 27.55
CA LEU A 819 -9.54 -3.24 28.24
C LEU A 819 -10.84 -4.05 28.35
N MET A 820 -11.18 -4.85 27.34
CA MET A 820 -12.32 -5.76 27.38
C MET A 820 -12.14 -6.84 28.43
N ARG A 821 -10.93 -7.35 28.66
CA ARG A 821 -10.62 -8.30 29.76
C ARG A 821 -10.84 -7.65 31.12
N ASP A 822 -10.47 -6.38 31.29
CA ASP A 822 -10.63 -5.65 32.55
C ASP A 822 -12.11 -5.41 32.91
N VAL A 823 -12.97 -5.19 31.91
CA VAL A 823 -14.41 -5.01 32.10
C VAL A 823 -15.22 -6.30 32.08
N SER A 824 -14.58 -7.46 31.77
CA SER A 824 -15.20 -8.77 31.82
C SER A 824 -15.19 -9.31 33.25
N PRO A 825 -16.23 -10.03 33.73
CA PRO A 825 -16.21 -10.67 35.02
C PRO A 825 -15.11 -11.72 35.06
N ALA A 826 -14.29 -11.73 36.10
CA ALA A 826 -13.29 -12.76 36.31
C ALA A 826 -13.98 -14.13 36.24
N ALA A 827 -13.58 -14.95 35.24
CA ALA A 827 -14.08 -16.31 35.14
C ALA A 827 -13.79 -17.05 36.46
N PRO A 828 -14.75 -17.81 37.03
CA PRO A 828 -14.47 -18.61 38.21
C PRO A 828 -13.38 -19.59 37.84
N LYS A 829 -12.33 -19.66 38.69
CA LYS A 829 -11.29 -20.68 38.59
C LYS A 829 -11.93 -22.04 38.82
N GLY A 830 -12.42 -22.66 37.77
CA GLY A 830 -13.00 -24.01 37.74
C GLY A 830 -12.04 -24.94 37.02
N GLU A 831 -11.65 -25.98 37.68
CA GLU A 831 -10.90 -27.11 37.11
C GLU A 831 -11.66 -27.66 35.90
N ASN A 832 -11.01 -27.67 34.75
CA ASN A 832 -11.54 -28.28 33.53
C ASN A 832 -11.61 -29.81 33.70
N VAL A 833 -12.75 -30.33 34.01
CA VAL A 833 -13.07 -31.75 33.89
C VAL A 833 -13.97 -31.93 32.68
N VAL A 834 -13.39 -32.34 31.57
CA VAL A 834 -14.13 -32.76 30.37
C VAL A 834 -14.19 -34.27 30.38
N LYS A 835 -15.39 -34.84 30.60
CA LYS A 835 -15.73 -36.27 30.47
C LYS A 835 -14.82 -37.24 31.25
N GLY A 836 -14.56 -36.97 32.54
CA GLY A 836 -14.02 -37.98 33.44
C GLY A 836 -12.52 -38.30 33.31
N TYR A 837 -11.78 -37.61 32.46
CA TYR A 837 -10.33 -37.79 32.33
C TYR A 837 -9.54 -36.55 32.76
N ARG A 838 -8.63 -36.75 33.71
CA ARG A 838 -7.61 -35.73 34.05
C ARG A 838 -6.57 -35.71 32.95
N VAL A 839 -6.57 -34.67 32.16
CA VAL A 839 -5.49 -34.40 31.19
C VAL A 839 -4.46 -33.50 31.89
N ARG A 840 -3.29 -34.04 32.20
CA ARG A 840 -2.12 -33.20 32.48
C ARG A 840 -1.60 -32.67 31.16
N SER A 841 -1.85 -31.43 30.90
CA SER A 841 -1.20 -30.70 29.78
C SER A 841 0.18 -30.23 30.22
N SER A 842 1.22 -30.94 29.81
CA SER A 842 2.52 -30.34 29.59
C SER A 842 2.68 -30.29 28.08
N VAL A 843 2.84 -29.09 27.53
CA VAL A 843 3.22 -28.66 26.20
C VAL A 843 2.23 -27.68 25.60
N SER A 844 2.67 -26.51 25.63
CA SER A 844 2.76 -25.41 24.68
C SER A 844 1.46 -24.69 24.37
N GLY A 845 1.42 -23.42 24.78
CA GLY A 845 0.50 -22.39 24.33
C GLY A 845 0.47 -22.18 22.82
N GLU A 846 1.44 -22.76 22.08
CA GLU A 846 1.48 -22.70 20.61
C GLU A 846 0.34 -23.44 19.92
N ARG A 847 -0.06 -24.61 20.40
CA ARG A 847 -1.15 -25.41 19.78
C ARG A 847 -2.51 -24.78 20.00
N GLU A 848 -2.76 -24.27 21.20
CA GLU A 848 -4.02 -23.56 21.50
C GLU A 848 -4.12 -22.23 20.77
N GLY A 849 -3.00 -21.51 20.59
CA GLY A 849 -2.92 -20.28 19.79
C GLY A 849 -3.19 -20.54 18.31
N ARG A 850 -2.61 -21.60 17.73
CA ARG A 850 -2.85 -22.03 16.35
C ARG A 850 -4.29 -22.50 16.12
N LEU A 851 -4.87 -23.23 17.06
CA LEU A 851 -6.25 -23.69 17.00
C LEU A 851 -7.24 -22.53 17.08
N ASN A 852 -6.98 -21.54 17.93
CA ASN A 852 -7.82 -20.36 18.05
C ASN A 852 -7.67 -19.42 16.84
N ALA A 853 -6.45 -19.25 16.31
CA ALA A 853 -6.23 -18.52 15.07
C ALA A 853 -6.95 -19.15 13.89
N MET A 854 -6.86 -20.49 13.70
CA MET A 854 -7.60 -21.18 12.64
C MET A 854 -9.12 -21.17 12.84
N LYS A 855 -9.62 -21.25 14.07
CA LYS A 855 -11.07 -21.11 14.35
C LYS A 855 -11.60 -19.75 13.93
N ASN A 856 -10.81 -18.69 14.15
CA ASN A 856 -11.18 -17.33 13.73
C ASN A 856 -11.09 -17.12 12.20
N ILE A 857 -10.23 -17.89 11.51
CA ILE A 857 -10.04 -17.81 10.06
C ILE A 857 -11.18 -18.51 9.29
N ILE A 858 -11.75 -19.59 9.85
CA ILE A 858 -12.77 -20.41 9.17
C ILE A 858 -14.19 -19.99 9.58
N GLN A 859 -14.34 -19.11 10.56
CA GLN A 859 -15.60 -18.44 10.88
C GLN A 859 -15.97 -17.38 9.86
#